data_bb09b7ab5b41e302669385f86f2c0a72
#
_entry.id   bb09b7ab5b41e302669385f86f2c0a72
#
_cell.length_a   1.000
_cell.length_b   1.000
_cell.length_c   1.000
_cell.angle_alpha   90.00
_cell.angle_beta   90.00
_cell.angle_gamma   90.00
#
_symmetry.space_group_name_H-M   'P 1'
#
loop_
_entity.id
_entity.type
_entity.pdbx_description
1 polymer ?
#
loop_
_entity_poly.entity_id
_entity_poly.type
_entity_poly.pdbx_seq_one_letter_code
_entity_poly.pdbx_strand_id
1 'polypeptide(L)'
;MSAPVITKELIAKHGLTDEEYARIQGILGRDPNITELGVFSVMWSEHCSYKNTKRELRKFPTTGPLVLVKAGEENAGVIDIGDGWAVAFKMESHNHPSAIEPFQGAATGVGGIIRDIFTMGARPVFSLDSLRFGPIHGDTEQHKWNRSRFAGVVSGIAHYGNCIGVPTIGGEVFFDESYNGNPLVNVFCLGILKHEQIARGAAKGVGNPVFYVGAETGRDGLAGAAFASRDLTEESKQDRPAVQVGDPFREKLLLEACLELLATDAVAGIQDMGAAGLTCSTCETASRGGTGVEIDLAKVPQRETGMTPYETLLSESQERMLIIVKKGHEQTVVDIFEKWDLPYAEVGVVKDDGMMRVLDHGKLAVEIPAAKLADDAPLYSREWKARPEPAPLDLSALAAVDEKAALLKLLAHPTIASKQWVWRQFDHMVRLGCAVLPGSDAAVFIVREADKILAATSDCNSLYVLQDPREGARIAIAEAARNLTCSGARLLAVTDNLNFANPHNPELFWQLRESVEGLAEGCREFGTPVTGGNVSLYNQSPAGPIDPTPTVGMVGIIDDAKHITTQAFKSAGDVIILAGPVLDPAAGDLSLGASHYVKVVHGRKAGRTPRLSFDLEKRVQAAVLGLIRDGLVKSAHDCSEGGLAVALAESCIGGKLGATVELPSGPALDKYPAHAARAALLFGESQSRIILGIAPENADRVLAALAAAKIPHSRLGTVGGDKLSITAHGATLAAPLAEVSDPFEHSIERAMEG
;
A
#
# COMPACT_ATOMS: atom_id res chain seq x y z
N MET A 1 37.73 -25.74 -4.41
CA MET A 1 38.04 -24.59 -5.30
C MET A 1 38.63 -23.48 -4.45
N SER A 2 39.62 -22.74 -4.94
CA SER A 2 40.13 -21.55 -4.23
C SER A 2 39.02 -20.51 -4.14
N ALA A 3 38.92 -19.78 -3.01
CA ALA A 3 37.96 -18.69 -2.85
C ALA A 3 38.11 -17.69 -4.03
N PRO A 4 37.01 -17.20 -4.62
CA PRO A 4 37.09 -16.23 -5.70
C PRO A 4 37.76 -14.95 -5.22
N VAL A 5 38.65 -14.42 -6.06
CA VAL A 5 39.28 -13.12 -5.81
C VAL A 5 38.23 -12.02 -6.00
N ILE A 6 38.12 -11.12 -5.03
CA ILE A 6 37.19 -10.00 -5.12
C ILE A 6 37.76 -8.94 -6.05
N THR A 7 37.13 -8.78 -7.21
CA THR A 7 37.49 -7.78 -8.23
C THR A 7 36.55 -6.60 -8.20
N LYS A 8 36.91 -5.47 -8.83
CA LYS A 8 36.02 -4.30 -8.96
C LYS A 8 34.69 -4.64 -9.67
N GLU A 9 34.74 -5.51 -10.69
CA GLU A 9 33.53 -5.98 -11.38
C GLU A 9 32.63 -6.78 -10.46
N LEU A 10 33.23 -7.60 -9.57
CA LEU A 10 32.47 -8.38 -8.62
C LEU A 10 31.81 -7.49 -7.56
N ILE A 11 32.50 -6.45 -7.08
CA ILE A 11 31.99 -5.45 -6.16
C ILE A 11 30.78 -4.72 -6.80
N ALA A 12 30.94 -4.23 -8.02
CA ALA A 12 29.88 -3.55 -8.77
C ALA A 12 28.69 -4.47 -9.04
N LYS A 13 28.93 -5.76 -9.36
CA LYS A 13 27.87 -6.77 -9.53
C LYS A 13 27.05 -6.98 -8.25
N HIS A 14 27.66 -6.78 -7.07
CA HIS A 14 26.98 -6.82 -5.78
C HIS A 14 26.28 -5.49 -5.43
N GLY A 15 26.22 -4.51 -6.33
CA GLY A 15 25.58 -3.22 -6.09
C GLY A 15 26.27 -2.33 -5.07
N LEU A 16 27.54 -2.60 -4.80
CA LEU A 16 28.37 -1.82 -3.88
C LEU A 16 29.26 -0.83 -4.63
N THR A 17 29.43 0.36 -4.06
CA THR A 17 30.36 1.37 -4.55
C THR A 17 31.78 1.12 -4.02
N ASP A 18 32.80 1.74 -4.65
CA ASP A 18 34.18 1.68 -4.13
C ASP A 18 34.27 2.25 -2.70
N GLU A 19 33.50 3.28 -2.38
CA GLU A 19 33.40 3.88 -1.02
C GLU A 19 32.81 2.92 0.00
N GLU A 20 31.68 2.27 -0.36
CA GLU A 20 31.07 1.25 0.48
C GLU A 20 32.00 0.08 0.72
N TYR A 21 32.72 -0.37 -0.31
CA TYR A 21 33.72 -1.45 -0.17
C TYR A 21 34.88 -1.06 0.76
N ALA A 22 35.41 0.14 0.62
CA ALA A 22 36.45 0.64 1.53
C ALA A 22 35.95 0.72 2.98
N ARG A 23 34.70 1.09 3.18
CA ARG A 23 34.09 1.08 4.52
C ARG A 23 33.94 -0.34 5.09
N ILE A 24 33.57 -1.33 4.25
CA ILE A 24 33.52 -2.75 4.62
C ILE A 24 34.92 -3.23 5.08
N GLN A 25 35.95 -2.93 4.32
CA GLN A 25 37.37 -3.25 4.71
C GLN A 25 37.69 -2.61 6.07
N GLY A 26 37.29 -1.36 6.31
CA GLY A 26 37.52 -0.67 7.58
C GLY A 26 36.78 -1.33 8.75
N ILE A 27 35.57 -1.82 8.55
CA ILE A 27 34.79 -2.54 9.56
C ILE A 27 35.42 -3.88 9.90
N LEU A 28 35.83 -4.64 8.91
CA LEU A 28 36.40 -5.99 9.08
C LEU A 28 37.89 -5.97 9.46
N GLY A 29 38.61 -4.87 9.20
CA GLY A 29 40.07 -4.80 9.34
C GLY A 29 40.84 -5.68 8.32
N ARG A 30 40.14 -6.19 7.31
CA ARG A 30 40.64 -7.07 6.24
C ARG A 30 39.71 -7.02 5.02
N ASP A 31 40.12 -7.66 3.94
CA ASP A 31 39.19 -7.91 2.83
C ASP A 31 38.05 -8.87 3.27
N PRO A 32 36.80 -8.62 2.84
CA PRO A 32 35.72 -9.56 3.02
C PRO A 32 35.97 -10.82 2.19
N ASN A 33 35.47 -11.96 2.64
CA ASN A 33 35.30 -13.10 1.75
C ASN A 33 34.03 -12.94 0.89
N ILE A 34 33.79 -13.85 -0.07
CA ILE A 34 32.63 -13.73 -0.98
C ILE A 34 31.27 -13.79 -0.26
N THR A 35 31.16 -14.55 0.81
CA THR A 35 29.91 -14.66 1.61
C THR A 35 29.67 -13.36 2.38
N GLU A 36 30.70 -12.81 3.01
CA GLU A 36 30.63 -11.52 3.69
C GLU A 36 30.29 -10.37 2.72
N LEU A 37 30.90 -10.39 1.52
CA LEU A 37 30.56 -9.42 0.48
C LEU A 37 29.08 -9.48 0.11
N GLY A 38 28.52 -10.71 -0.06
CA GLY A 38 27.11 -10.93 -0.31
C GLY A 38 26.23 -10.44 0.83
N VAL A 39 26.60 -10.74 2.08
CA VAL A 39 25.89 -10.27 3.29
C VAL A 39 25.81 -8.74 3.32
N PHE A 40 26.92 -8.03 3.11
CA PHE A 40 26.89 -6.56 3.00
C PHE A 40 26.07 -6.06 1.81
N SER A 41 26.16 -6.71 0.66
CA SER A 41 25.41 -6.35 -0.55
C SER A 41 23.89 -6.30 -0.29
N VAL A 42 23.32 -7.33 0.33
CA VAL A 42 21.88 -7.38 0.60
C VAL A 42 21.48 -6.46 1.76
N MET A 43 22.25 -6.43 2.85
CA MET A 43 21.93 -5.58 4.01
C MET A 43 22.11 -4.07 3.72
N TRP A 44 23.07 -3.70 2.85
CA TRP A 44 23.30 -2.32 2.44
C TRP A 44 22.62 -1.99 1.11
N SER A 45 21.75 -2.86 0.59
CA SER A 45 20.86 -2.54 -0.52
C SER A 45 19.91 -1.41 -0.15
N GLU A 46 19.32 -0.73 -1.12
CA GLU A 46 18.29 0.28 -0.83
C GLU A 46 17.08 -0.34 -0.12
N HIS A 47 16.69 -1.52 -0.55
CA HIS A 47 15.53 -2.23 -0.01
C HIS A 47 15.63 -2.52 1.50
N CYS A 48 16.82 -2.96 1.98
CA CYS A 48 17.01 -3.26 3.41
C CYS A 48 17.41 -2.03 4.24
N SER A 49 18.27 -1.16 3.70
CA SER A 49 18.88 -0.09 4.50
C SER A 49 18.24 1.28 4.36
N TYR A 50 17.42 1.48 3.32
CA TYR A 50 16.89 2.80 2.97
C TYR A 50 17.98 3.88 2.84
N LYS A 51 19.17 3.52 2.32
CA LYS A 51 20.37 4.37 2.32
C LYS A 51 20.18 5.71 1.61
N ASN A 52 19.27 5.78 0.63
CA ASN A 52 18.95 7.00 -0.09
C ASN A 52 17.79 7.79 0.53
N THR A 53 16.91 7.16 1.30
CA THR A 53 15.60 7.72 1.70
C THR A 53 15.45 7.92 3.20
N LYS A 54 16.20 7.22 4.04
CA LYS A 54 16.05 7.27 5.53
C LYS A 54 16.06 8.69 6.11
N ARG A 55 16.78 9.64 5.49
CA ARG A 55 16.79 11.05 5.91
C ARG A 55 15.44 11.72 5.68
N GLU A 56 14.80 11.42 4.55
CA GLU A 56 13.49 11.97 4.20
C GLU A 56 12.40 11.35 5.08
N LEU A 57 12.44 10.03 5.30
CA LEU A 57 11.47 9.29 6.13
C LEU A 57 11.39 9.79 7.58
N ARG A 58 12.49 10.35 8.12
CA ARG A 58 12.51 10.97 9.48
C ARG A 58 11.56 12.15 9.64
N LYS A 59 10.99 12.67 8.56
CA LYS A 59 10.02 13.78 8.61
C LYS A 59 8.62 13.33 9.00
N PHE A 60 8.32 12.03 8.89
CA PHE A 60 7.03 11.50 9.25
C PHE A 60 6.76 11.61 10.76
N PRO A 61 5.52 11.95 11.16
CA PRO A 61 5.10 11.85 12.56
C PRO A 61 4.88 10.36 12.90
N THR A 62 5.76 9.76 13.68
CA THR A 62 5.71 8.34 14.05
C THR A 62 5.26 8.09 15.47
N THR A 63 4.86 9.14 16.19
CA THR A 63 4.44 9.07 17.59
C THR A 63 3.04 9.61 17.77
N GLY A 64 2.32 9.10 18.76
CA GLY A 64 0.97 9.54 19.10
C GLY A 64 0.46 8.79 20.33
N PRO A 65 -0.66 9.23 20.93
CA PRO A 65 -1.18 8.63 22.16
C PRO A 65 -1.64 7.17 22.00
N LEU A 66 -1.94 6.74 20.79
CA LEU A 66 -2.38 5.37 20.48
C LEU A 66 -1.23 4.47 20.02
N VAL A 67 -0.03 5.00 19.76
CA VAL A 67 1.10 4.22 19.24
C VAL A 67 1.73 3.40 20.33
N LEU A 68 1.68 2.07 20.22
CA LEU A 68 2.32 1.11 21.13
C LEU A 68 3.68 0.64 20.60
N VAL A 69 3.83 0.51 19.28
CA VAL A 69 5.10 0.22 18.59
C VAL A 69 5.24 1.20 17.43
N LYS A 70 6.34 1.94 17.39
CA LYS A 70 6.61 2.96 16.37
C LYS A 70 7.13 2.34 15.08
N ALA A 71 7.01 3.11 13.99
CA ALA A 71 7.67 2.79 12.74
C ALA A 71 9.18 2.55 12.92
N GLY A 72 9.68 1.45 12.39
CA GLY A 72 11.10 1.08 12.41
C GLY A 72 11.61 0.47 13.72
N GLU A 73 10.77 0.27 14.75
CA GLU A 73 11.15 -0.48 15.94
C GLU A 73 11.09 -1.98 15.69
N GLU A 74 10.06 -2.43 15.02
CA GLU A 74 9.78 -3.84 14.70
C GLU A 74 9.27 -3.97 13.25
N ASN A 75 8.84 -5.16 12.86
CA ASN A 75 8.37 -5.45 11.50
C ASN A 75 7.13 -4.64 11.09
N ALA A 76 6.23 -4.37 12.04
CA ALA A 76 5.07 -3.51 11.83
C ALA A 76 4.83 -2.62 13.05
N GLY A 77 4.22 -1.46 12.85
CA GLY A 77 3.74 -0.63 13.95
C GLY A 77 2.47 -1.19 14.58
N VAL A 78 2.24 -0.84 15.84
CA VAL A 78 1.07 -1.31 16.61
C VAL A 78 0.34 -0.12 17.21
N ILE A 79 -0.99 -0.10 17.04
CA ILE A 79 -1.89 0.95 17.51
C ILE A 79 -2.92 0.39 18.48
N ASP A 80 -3.10 1.07 19.61
CA ASP A 80 -4.17 0.79 20.56
C ASP A 80 -5.55 1.10 19.97
N ILE A 81 -6.48 0.17 20.11
CA ILE A 81 -7.88 0.33 19.68
C ILE A 81 -8.88 0.23 20.86
N GLY A 82 -8.36 0.28 22.09
CA GLY A 82 -9.14 0.23 23.33
C GLY A 82 -9.41 -1.18 23.83
N ASP A 83 -9.85 -1.25 25.08
CA ASP A 83 -10.22 -2.49 25.79
C ASP A 83 -9.08 -3.55 25.85
N GLY A 84 -7.82 -3.10 25.84
CA GLY A 84 -6.63 -3.96 25.84
C GLY A 84 -6.34 -4.61 24.49
N TRP A 85 -7.03 -4.20 23.43
CA TRP A 85 -6.80 -4.67 22.07
C TRP A 85 -6.00 -3.66 21.25
N ALA A 86 -5.21 -4.18 20.33
CA ALA A 86 -4.40 -3.41 19.39
C ALA A 86 -4.45 -3.99 17.99
N VAL A 87 -4.09 -3.20 17.00
CA VAL A 87 -3.89 -3.62 15.61
C VAL A 87 -2.45 -3.42 15.20
N ALA A 88 -1.88 -4.42 14.53
CA ALA A 88 -0.63 -4.32 13.79
C ALA A 88 -0.97 -4.26 12.30
N PHE A 89 -0.38 -3.33 11.54
CA PHE A 89 -0.60 -3.23 10.11
C PHE A 89 0.58 -2.60 9.40
N LYS A 90 0.76 -2.99 8.15
CA LYS A 90 1.81 -2.49 7.26
C LYS A 90 1.40 -2.68 5.81
N MET A 91 1.96 -1.88 4.92
CA MET A 91 1.92 -2.05 3.48
C MET A 91 3.34 -2.28 2.96
N GLU A 92 3.48 -3.20 2.02
CA GLU A 92 4.77 -3.53 1.40
C GLU A 92 4.63 -3.70 -0.11
N SER A 93 5.69 -3.36 -0.86
CA SER A 93 5.75 -3.50 -2.32
C SER A 93 6.41 -4.81 -2.74
N HIS A 94 5.88 -5.40 -3.82
CA HIS A 94 6.50 -6.54 -4.49
C HIS A 94 6.53 -6.34 -6.02
N ASN A 95 7.01 -5.16 -6.46
CA ASN A 95 6.93 -4.67 -7.83
C ASN A 95 7.82 -5.45 -8.80
N HIS A 96 9.15 -5.45 -8.57
CA HIS A 96 10.12 -6.08 -9.46
C HIS A 96 9.89 -7.58 -9.65
N PRO A 97 9.66 -8.37 -8.60
CA PRO A 97 9.31 -9.78 -8.76
C PRO A 97 8.04 -9.99 -9.60
N SER A 98 7.01 -9.16 -9.41
CA SER A 98 5.75 -9.26 -10.14
C SER A 98 5.87 -8.85 -11.61
N ALA A 99 6.82 -7.98 -11.96
CA ALA A 99 7.13 -7.67 -13.36
C ALA A 99 7.70 -8.88 -14.12
N ILE A 100 8.47 -9.75 -13.45
CA ILE A 100 9.11 -10.93 -14.03
C ILE A 100 8.15 -12.13 -13.99
N GLU A 101 7.68 -12.52 -12.79
CA GLU A 101 6.80 -13.65 -12.53
C GLU A 101 5.55 -13.15 -11.77
N PRO A 102 4.51 -12.68 -12.48
CA PRO A 102 3.42 -11.95 -11.86
C PRO A 102 2.65 -12.77 -10.81
N PHE A 103 2.47 -14.06 -11.05
CA PHE A 103 1.79 -14.95 -10.11
C PHE A 103 2.60 -15.14 -8.81
N GLN A 104 3.84 -15.60 -8.94
CA GLN A 104 4.70 -15.85 -7.76
C GLN A 104 5.12 -14.56 -7.08
N GLY A 105 5.44 -13.51 -7.85
CA GLY A 105 5.79 -12.22 -7.30
C GLY A 105 4.67 -11.62 -6.45
N ALA A 106 3.43 -11.69 -6.90
CA ALA A 106 2.28 -11.20 -6.14
C ALA A 106 1.93 -12.12 -4.95
N ALA A 107 1.97 -13.44 -5.15
CA ALA A 107 1.71 -14.42 -4.10
C ALA A 107 2.68 -14.24 -2.91
N THR A 108 3.98 -14.10 -3.19
CA THR A 108 5.00 -13.90 -2.15
C THR A 108 4.95 -12.51 -1.51
N GLY A 109 4.42 -11.51 -2.22
CA GLY A 109 4.09 -10.21 -1.62
C GLY A 109 3.02 -10.33 -0.53
N VAL A 110 1.96 -11.12 -0.80
CA VAL A 110 0.92 -11.42 0.21
C VAL A 110 1.50 -12.20 1.39
N GLY A 111 2.30 -13.24 1.13
CA GLY A 111 2.94 -14.03 2.19
C GLY A 111 3.86 -13.17 3.07
N GLY A 112 4.73 -12.35 2.46
CA GLY A 112 5.66 -11.50 3.19
C GLY A 112 4.98 -10.55 4.15
N ILE A 113 3.93 -9.86 3.69
CA ILE A 113 3.22 -8.90 4.56
C ILE A 113 2.42 -9.61 5.67
N ILE A 114 1.88 -10.79 5.43
CA ILE A 114 1.20 -11.59 6.46
C ILE A 114 2.21 -12.04 7.53
N ARG A 115 3.44 -12.44 7.14
CA ARG A 115 4.51 -12.78 8.09
C ARG A 115 4.90 -11.62 8.98
N ASP A 116 5.06 -10.41 8.44
CA ASP A 116 5.31 -9.21 9.23
C ASP A 116 4.27 -9.03 10.33
N ILE A 117 3.00 -9.29 10.03
CA ILE A 117 1.90 -9.11 10.97
C ILE A 117 1.94 -10.18 12.09
N PHE A 118 2.07 -11.46 11.76
CA PHE A 118 2.08 -12.46 12.83
C PHE A 118 3.42 -12.52 13.59
N THR A 119 4.52 -12.02 13.03
CA THR A 119 5.78 -11.78 13.76
C THR A 119 5.58 -10.82 14.95
N MET A 120 4.63 -9.88 14.83
CA MET A 120 4.24 -8.99 15.93
C MET A 120 3.39 -9.65 17.01
N GLY A 121 3.04 -10.93 16.86
CA GLY A 121 2.07 -11.62 17.72
C GLY A 121 0.61 -11.37 17.31
N ALA A 122 0.38 -10.65 16.23
CA ALA A 122 -0.95 -10.31 15.74
C ALA A 122 -1.51 -11.39 14.82
N ARG A 123 -2.77 -11.75 14.99
CA ARG A 123 -3.48 -12.62 14.05
C ARG A 123 -3.95 -11.79 12.85
N PRO A 124 -3.48 -12.07 11.62
CA PRO A 124 -3.97 -11.42 10.41
C PRO A 124 -5.48 -11.57 10.27
N VAL A 125 -6.20 -10.48 9.98
CA VAL A 125 -7.67 -10.50 9.86
C VAL A 125 -8.18 -10.11 8.49
N PHE A 126 -7.51 -9.21 7.77
CA PHE A 126 -7.80 -8.89 6.38
C PHE A 126 -6.62 -8.22 5.67
N SER A 127 -6.68 -8.23 4.35
CA SER A 127 -5.73 -7.56 3.45
C SER A 127 -6.44 -6.59 2.50
N LEU A 128 -5.67 -5.63 1.97
CA LEU A 128 -6.01 -4.73 0.87
C LEU A 128 -4.86 -4.72 -0.13
N ASP A 129 -5.13 -4.30 -1.36
CA ASP A 129 -4.11 -4.16 -2.39
C ASP A 129 -4.14 -2.76 -3.01
N SER A 130 -2.98 -2.23 -3.40
CA SER A 130 -2.88 -1.10 -4.32
C SER A 130 -2.06 -1.52 -5.52
N LEU A 131 -2.72 -1.66 -6.67
CA LEU A 131 -2.17 -2.24 -7.88
C LEU A 131 -2.12 -1.22 -9.01
N ARG A 132 -1.01 -1.19 -9.76
CA ARG A 132 -0.83 -0.29 -10.90
C ARG A 132 -0.33 -1.06 -12.11
N PHE A 133 -0.97 -0.82 -13.26
CA PHE A 133 -0.63 -1.50 -14.52
C PHE A 133 -0.64 -0.52 -15.69
N GLY A 134 0.02 -0.88 -16.78
CA GLY A 134 -0.17 -0.24 -18.06
C GLY A 134 -1.57 -0.50 -18.62
N PRO A 135 -2.00 0.24 -19.68
CA PRO A 135 -3.31 0.08 -20.30
C PRO A 135 -3.59 -1.35 -20.76
N ILE A 136 -4.82 -1.82 -20.53
CA ILE A 136 -5.27 -3.17 -20.87
C ILE A 136 -6.17 -3.22 -22.12
N HIS A 137 -6.74 -2.08 -22.53
CA HIS A 137 -7.55 -1.98 -23.74
C HIS A 137 -6.66 -1.79 -24.97
N GLY A 138 -6.89 -2.59 -26.03
CA GLY A 138 -6.16 -2.55 -27.29
C GLY A 138 -5.45 -3.87 -27.62
N ASP A 139 -4.86 -3.95 -28.83
CA ASP A 139 -4.35 -5.21 -29.39
C ASP A 139 -2.84 -5.24 -29.61
N THR A 140 -2.11 -4.23 -29.13
CA THR A 140 -0.64 -4.23 -29.22
C THR A 140 -0.02 -5.28 -28.32
N GLU A 141 1.20 -5.70 -28.61
CA GLU A 141 1.94 -6.64 -27.75
C GLU A 141 2.10 -6.09 -26.31
N GLN A 142 2.22 -4.76 -26.16
CA GLN A 142 2.26 -4.14 -24.84
C GLN A 142 0.93 -4.30 -24.09
N HIS A 143 -0.21 -4.13 -24.74
CA HIS A 143 -1.53 -4.35 -24.12
C HIS A 143 -1.72 -5.81 -23.69
N LYS A 144 -1.30 -6.77 -24.54
CA LYS A 144 -1.33 -8.21 -24.21
C LYS A 144 -0.43 -8.52 -23.02
N TRP A 145 0.77 -7.93 -23.01
CA TRP A 145 1.69 -8.07 -21.87
C TRP A 145 1.08 -7.52 -20.58
N ASN A 146 0.49 -6.32 -20.62
CA ASN A 146 -0.18 -5.72 -19.46
C ASN A 146 -1.32 -6.61 -18.93
N ARG A 147 -2.18 -7.13 -19.82
CA ARG A 147 -3.26 -8.08 -19.44
C ARG A 147 -2.69 -9.34 -18.77
N SER A 148 -1.62 -9.90 -19.32
CA SER A 148 -0.97 -11.09 -18.75
C SER A 148 -0.41 -10.81 -17.35
N ARG A 149 0.23 -9.64 -17.14
CA ARG A 149 0.73 -9.24 -15.81
C ARG A 149 -0.42 -9.00 -14.83
N PHE A 150 -1.45 -8.28 -15.26
CA PHE A 150 -2.63 -8.03 -14.45
C PHE A 150 -3.32 -9.33 -14.02
N ALA A 151 -3.60 -10.23 -14.94
CA ALA A 151 -4.20 -11.52 -14.62
C ALA A 151 -3.33 -12.37 -13.69
N GLY A 152 -2.02 -12.42 -13.95
CA GLY A 152 -1.08 -13.17 -13.11
C GLY A 152 -0.99 -12.63 -11.69
N VAL A 153 -0.91 -11.31 -11.52
CA VAL A 153 -0.88 -10.66 -10.21
C VAL A 153 -2.16 -10.93 -9.43
N VAL A 154 -3.33 -10.69 -10.03
CA VAL A 154 -4.62 -10.94 -9.37
C VAL A 154 -4.77 -12.41 -8.98
N SER A 155 -4.37 -13.33 -9.84
CA SER A 155 -4.39 -14.77 -9.54
C SER A 155 -3.42 -15.16 -8.42
N GLY A 156 -2.24 -14.53 -8.35
CA GLY A 156 -1.26 -14.77 -7.28
C GLY A 156 -1.77 -14.31 -5.92
N ILE A 157 -2.34 -13.10 -5.84
CA ILE A 157 -2.97 -12.58 -4.64
C ILE A 157 -4.13 -13.48 -4.19
N ALA A 158 -5.02 -13.84 -5.14
CA ALA A 158 -6.14 -14.73 -4.88
C ALA A 158 -5.68 -16.08 -4.33
N HIS A 159 -4.69 -16.70 -5.00
CA HIS A 159 -4.15 -17.98 -4.58
C HIS A 159 -3.66 -17.95 -3.13
N TYR A 160 -2.83 -16.97 -2.80
CA TYR A 160 -2.23 -16.93 -1.47
C TYR A 160 -3.26 -16.58 -0.39
N GLY A 161 -4.00 -15.49 -0.56
CA GLY A 161 -5.01 -15.03 0.41
C GLY A 161 -6.13 -16.05 0.65
N ASN A 162 -6.64 -16.66 -0.43
CA ASN A 162 -7.72 -17.65 -0.34
C ASN A 162 -7.27 -18.92 0.39
N CYS A 163 -6.04 -19.43 0.08
CA CYS A 163 -5.52 -20.65 0.70
C CYS A 163 -5.18 -20.45 2.18
N ILE A 164 -4.58 -19.31 2.56
CA ILE A 164 -4.27 -19.02 3.96
C ILE A 164 -5.50 -18.64 4.79
N GLY A 165 -6.59 -18.22 4.13
CA GLY A 165 -7.83 -17.82 4.79
C GLY A 165 -7.77 -16.43 5.41
N VAL A 166 -7.02 -15.49 4.80
CA VAL A 166 -7.03 -14.06 5.11
C VAL A 166 -7.74 -13.34 3.98
N PRO A 167 -8.93 -12.74 4.23
CA PRO A 167 -9.73 -12.14 3.17
C PRO A 167 -9.08 -10.85 2.64
N THR A 168 -9.04 -10.69 1.32
CA THR A 168 -8.74 -9.41 0.67
C THR A 168 -10.06 -8.69 0.43
N ILE A 169 -10.31 -7.60 1.15
CA ILE A 169 -11.64 -6.98 1.26
C ILE A 169 -11.76 -5.59 0.62
N GLY A 170 -10.69 -5.10 0.00
CA GLY A 170 -10.68 -3.78 -0.64
C GLY A 170 -9.34 -3.48 -1.28
N GLY A 171 -9.14 -2.23 -1.61
CA GLY A 171 -7.95 -1.74 -2.28
C GLY A 171 -8.27 -0.91 -3.52
N GLU A 172 -7.25 -0.60 -4.31
CA GLU A 172 -7.39 0.15 -5.54
C GLU A 172 -6.64 -0.49 -6.70
N VAL A 173 -7.11 -0.26 -7.92
CA VAL A 173 -6.41 -0.66 -9.15
C VAL A 173 -6.42 0.50 -10.13
N PHE A 174 -5.24 0.92 -10.56
CA PHE A 174 -5.03 2.07 -11.41
C PHE A 174 -4.33 1.67 -12.72
N PHE A 175 -4.67 2.32 -13.84
CA PHE A 175 -4.09 2.02 -15.15
C PHE A 175 -3.55 3.29 -15.81
N ASP A 176 -2.26 3.25 -16.18
CA ASP A 176 -1.58 4.36 -16.82
C ASP A 176 -0.40 3.88 -17.65
N GLU A 177 -0.08 4.58 -18.72
CA GLU A 177 1.03 4.26 -19.63
C GLU A 177 2.40 4.26 -18.91
N SER A 178 2.54 5.04 -17.84
CA SER A 178 3.78 5.10 -17.05
C SER A 178 4.14 3.79 -16.37
N TYR A 179 3.17 2.90 -16.16
CA TYR A 179 3.41 1.58 -15.58
C TYR A 179 3.69 0.47 -16.61
N ASN A 180 3.86 0.82 -17.88
CA ASN A 180 4.29 -0.13 -18.91
C ASN A 180 5.67 -0.69 -18.57
N GLY A 181 5.77 -2.02 -18.51
CA GLY A 181 7.03 -2.71 -18.17
C GLY A 181 7.37 -2.76 -16.68
N ASN A 182 6.72 -1.96 -15.83
CA ASN A 182 6.94 -1.94 -14.39
C ASN A 182 5.60 -1.79 -13.63
N PRO A 183 4.82 -2.87 -13.47
CA PRO A 183 3.62 -2.83 -12.65
C PRO A 183 3.99 -2.59 -11.19
N LEU A 184 3.08 -1.97 -10.43
CA LEU A 184 3.21 -1.85 -8.98
C LEU A 184 2.25 -2.83 -8.31
N VAL A 185 2.77 -3.55 -7.33
CA VAL A 185 2.02 -4.49 -6.51
C VAL A 185 2.33 -4.17 -5.05
N ASN A 186 1.40 -3.50 -4.40
CA ASN A 186 1.50 -3.12 -3.00
C ASN A 186 0.42 -3.87 -2.23
N VAL A 187 0.82 -4.61 -1.20
CA VAL A 187 -0.08 -5.41 -0.39
C VAL A 187 -0.08 -4.87 1.04
N PHE A 188 -1.28 -4.63 1.55
CA PHE A 188 -1.53 -4.25 2.93
C PHE A 188 -2.09 -5.45 3.70
N CYS A 189 -1.64 -5.64 4.94
CA CYS A 189 -2.25 -6.57 5.87
C CYS A 189 -2.44 -5.94 7.24
N LEU A 190 -3.57 -6.26 7.88
CA LEU A 190 -3.87 -5.87 9.25
C LEU A 190 -4.17 -7.11 10.08
N GLY A 191 -3.58 -7.15 11.28
CA GLY A 191 -3.83 -8.17 12.28
C GLY A 191 -4.23 -7.57 13.64
N ILE A 192 -4.84 -8.42 14.47
CA ILE A 192 -5.31 -8.04 15.81
C ILE A 192 -4.53 -8.81 16.87
N LEU A 193 -4.27 -8.14 18.00
CA LEU A 193 -3.60 -8.72 19.15
C LEU A 193 -4.03 -8.00 20.44
N LYS A 194 -3.77 -8.63 21.58
CA LYS A 194 -3.83 -7.94 22.87
C LYS A 194 -2.49 -7.27 23.18
N HIS A 195 -2.51 -6.24 24.04
CA HIS A 195 -1.29 -5.51 24.42
C HIS A 195 -0.18 -6.44 24.95
N GLU A 196 -0.54 -7.44 25.75
CA GLU A 196 0.40 -8.41 26.33
C GLU A 196 0.97 -9.41 25.30
N GLN A 197 0.40 -9.49 24.10
CA GLN A 197 0.84 -10.38 23.03
C GLN A 197 1.87 -9.73 22.09
N ILE A 198 2.22 -8.45 22.28
CA ILE A 198 3.18 -7.77 21.40
C ILE A 198 4.53 -8.47 21.47
N ALA A 199 4.90 -9.15 20.39
CA ALA A 199 6.19 -9.81 20.25
C ALA A 199 7.29 -8.84 19.80
N ARG A 200 8.54 -9.21 20.05
CA ARG A 200 9.73 -8.40 19.71
C ARG A 200 10.76 -9.23 18.97
N GLY A 201 11.42 -8.62 17.97
CA GLY A 201 12.48 -9.24 17.19
C GLY A 201 13.87 -8.99 17.76
N ALA A 202 14.13 -9.37 19.02
CA ALA A 202 15.40 -9.09 19.71
C ALA A 202 16.02 -10.37 20.27
N ALA A 203 17.30 -10.63 19.98
CA ALA A 203 18.06 -11.76 20.53
C ALA A 203 18.51 -11.45 21.96
N LYS A 204 17.62 -11.61 22.94
CA LYS A 204 17.90 -11.40 24.36
C LYS A 204 18.23 -12.71 25.07
N GLY A 205 19.05 -12.61 26.12
CA GLY A 205 19.43 -13.73 26.99
C GLY A 205 20.59 -14.55 26.39
N VAL A 206 21.82 -14.19 26.81
CA VAL A 206 23.02 -14.93 26.41
C VAL A 206 22.89 -16.40 26.78
N GLY A 207 23.18 -17.28 25.82
CA GLY A 207 23.00 -18.73 25.98
C GLY A 207 21.60 -19.25 25.58
N ASN A 208 20.66 -18.37 25.18
CA ASN A 208 19.40 -18.78 24.63
C ASN A 208 19.62 -19.43 23.25
N PRO A 209 18.98 -20.58 22.95
CA PRO A 209 19.08 -21.23 21.67
C PRO A 209 18.34 -20.45 20.58
N VAL A 210 18.87 -20.55 19.36
CA VAL A 210 18.31 -19.95 18.15
C VAL A 210 17.73 -21.05 17.30
N PHE A 211 16.43 -20.99 17.02
CA PHE A 211 15.71 -21.94 16.21
C PHE A 211 15.41 -21.34 14.83
N TYR A 212 15.64 -22.14 13.82
CA TYR A 212 15.08 -22.00 12.47
C TYR A 212 13.82 -22.84 12.40
N VAL A 213 12.71 -22.27 11.91
CA VAL A 213 11.43 -22.98 11.78
C VAL A 213 10.74 -22.63 10.44
N GLY A 214 9.92 -23.55 9.94
CA GLY A 214 9.17 -23.37 8.71
C GLY A 214 9.77 -24.13 7.51
N ALA A 215 9.59 -23.62 6.30
CA ALA A 215 10.03 -24.27 5.07
C ALA A 215 11.55 -24.46 5.01
N GLU A 216 11.99 -25.46 4.27
CA GLU A 216 13.41 -25.70 4.01
C GLU A 216 14.00 -24.62 3.07
N THR A 217 15.25 -24.24 3.29
CA THR A 217 15.98 -23.26 2.47
C THR A 217 16.33 -23.84 1.09
N GLY A 218 15.98 -23.15 0.03
CA GLY A 218 16.35 -23.45 -1.36
C GLY A 218 17.12 -22.30 -2.03
N ARG A 219 17.36 -22.40 -3.35
CA ARG A 219 18.03 -21.38 -4.17
C ARG A 219 17.06 -20.33 -4.75
N ASP A 220 15.80 -20.34 -4.38
CA ASP A 220 14.81 -19.34 -4.78
C ASP A 220 15.00 -18.02 -4.02
N GLY A 221 14.69 -16.93 -4.67
CA GLY A 221 14.85 -15.59 -4.10
C GLY A 221 16.30 -15.20 -3.81
N LEU A 222 17.28 -15.79 -4.49
CA LEU A 222 18.69 -15.55 -4.22
C LEU A 222 19.04 -14.07 -4.51
N ALA A 223 19.42 -13.33 -3.45
CA ALA A 223 19.72 -11.91 -3.50
C ALA A 223 18.58 -11.02 -4.05
N GLY A 224 17.32 -11.37 -3.75
CA GLY A 224 16.12 -10.63 -4.18
C GLY A 224 16.13 -9.16 -3.76
N ALA A 225 16.58 -8.84 -2.56
CA ALA A 225 16.73 -7.45 -2.08
C ALA A 225 17.70 -6.63 -2.95
N ALA A 226 18.77 -7.22 -3.42
CA ALA A 226 19.70 -6.56 -4.35
C ALA A 226 19.08 -6.41 -5.75
N PHE A 227 18.30 -7.38 -6.22
CA PHE A 227 17.53 -7.30 -7.45
C PHE A 227 16.48 -6.16 -7.40
N ALA A 228 15.76 -6.03 -6.33
CA ALA A 228 14.77 -4.95 -6.12
C ALA A 228 15.40 -3.54 -6.02
N SER A 229 16.73 -3.44 -5.96
CA SER A 229 17.48 -2.18 -5.84
C SER A 229 18.15 -1.74 -7.15
N ARG A 230 17.62 -2.14 -8.30
CA ARG A 230 18.11 -1.74 -9.65
C ARG A 230 16.96 -1.61 -10.64
N ASP A 231 17.21 -0.85 -11.73
CA ASP A 231 16.22 -0.64 -12.78
C ASP A 231 15.89 -1.95 -13.54
N LEU A 232 14.64 -2.09 -13.99
CA LEU A 232 14.24 -3.19 -14.87
C LEU A 232 14.72 -2.93 -16.29
N THR A 233 15.30 -3.96 -16.92
CA THR A 233 15.82 -3.95 -18.30
C THR A 233 15.23 -5.12 -19.10
N GLU A 234 15.49 -5.17 -20.39
CA GLU A 234 15.11 -6.34 -21.22
C GLU A 234 15.79 -7.64 -20.75
N GLU A 235 16.96 -7.51 -20.13
CA GLU A 235 17.74 -8.64 -19.62
C GLU A 235 17.22 -9.14 -18.25
N SER A 236 16.37 -8.36 -17.56
CA SER A 236 15.84 -8.72 -16.25
C SER A 236 15.02 -10.02 -16.23
N LYS A 237 14.62 -10.54 -17.39
CA LYS A 237 14.03 -11.88 -17.50
C LYS A 237 15.00 -13.00 -17.06
N GLN A 238 16.30 -12.73 -17.09
CA GLN A 238 17.32 -13.68 -16.62
C GLN A 238 17.42 -13.73 -15.09
N ASP A 239 16.82 -12.73 -14.40
CA ASP A 239 16.78 -12.64 -12.95
C ASP A 239 15.64 -13.49 -12.34
N ARG A 240 14.98 -14.33 -13.11
CA ARG A 240 13.92 -15.23 -12.63
C ARG A 240 14.29 -16.01 -11.36
N PRO A 241 15.54 -16.48 -11.16
CA PRO A 241 15.94 -17.13 -9.90
C PRO A 241 15.89 -16.21 -8.66
N ALA A 242 15.87 -14.88 -8.84
CA ALA A 242 15.69 -13.92 -7.74
C ALA A 242 14.22 -13.78 -7.29
N VAL A 243 13.26 -14.37 -8.02
CA VAL A 243 11.85 -14.41 -7.62
C VAL A 243 11.62 -15.59 -6.69
N GLN A 244 10.98 -15.30 -5.57
CA GLN A 244 10.60 -16.31 -4.57
C GLN A 244 9.41 -17.15 -5.06
N VAL A 245 9.22 -18.33 -4.44
CA VAL A 245 8.06 -19.21 -4.65
C VAL A 245 7.30 -19.32 -3.33
N GLY A 246 6.02 -18.98 -3.33
CA GLY A 246 5.18 -18.99 -2.14
C GLY A 246 4.38 -20.28 -1.99
N ASP A 247 4.27 -20.78 -0.76
CA ASP A 247 3.43 -21.89 -0.34
C ASP A 247 2.44 -21.47 0.76
N PRO A 248 1.24 -20.98 0.39
CA PRO A 248 0.26 -20.48 1.37
C PRO A 248 -0.23 -21.55 2.35
N PHE A 249 -0.15 -22.84 1.98
CA PHE A 249 -0.49 -23.91 2.90
C PHE A 249 0.54 -24.02 4.03
N ARG A 250 1.84 -24.00 3.71
CA ARG A 250 2.90 -23.97 4.72
C ARG A 250 2.86 -22.70 5.57
N GLU A 251 2.61 -21.57 4.95
CA GLU A 251 2.45 -20.30 5.69
C GLU A 251 1.29 -20.37 6.67
N LYS A 252 0.18 -21.00 6.30
CA LYS A 252 -0.95 -21.21 7.21
C LYS A 252 -0.55 -22.02 8.43
N LEU A 253 0.16 -23.13 8.23
CA LEU A 253 0.66 -23.95 9.35
C LEU A 253 1.66 -23.17 10.20
N LEU A 254 2.57 -22.45 9.57
CA LEU A 254 3.59 -21.60 10.25
C LEU A 254 2.95 -20.51 11.09
N LEU A 255 1.93 -19.81 10.56
CA LEU A 255 1.16 -18.80 11.27
C LEU A 255 0.54 -19.38 12.55
N GLU A 256 -0.15 -20.52 12.44
CA GLU A 256 -0.79 -21.14 13.61
C GLU A 256 0.23 -21.63 14.62
N ALA A 257 1.31 -22.26 14.18
CA ALA A 257 2.40 -22.73 15.05
C ALA A 257 3.08 -21.55 15.78
N CYS A 258 3.38 -20.47 15.08
CA CYS A 258 4.00 -19.27 15.68
C CYS A 258 3.08 -18.60 16.70
N LEU A 259 1.78 -18.41 16.39
CA LEU A 259 0.83 -17.83 17.33
C LEU A 259 0.60 -18.73 18.56
N GLU A 260 0.58 -20.06 18.38
CA GLU A 260 0.50 -21.02 19.49
C GLU A 260 1.76 -20.93 20.38
N LEU A 261 2.95 -20.85 19.77
CA LEU A 261 4.21 -20.72 20.50
C LEU A 261 4.31 -19.39 21.25
N LEU A 262 3.89 -18.27 20.62
CA LEU A 262 3.87 -16.95 21.23
C LEU A 262 2.89 -16.84 22.41
N ALA A 263 1.88 -17.69 22.47
CA ALA A 263 0.98 -17.79 23.62
C ALA A 263 1.62 -18.48 24.84
N THR A 264 2.80 -19.09 24.67
CA THR A 264 3.60 -19.68 25.76
C THR A 264 4.64 -18.67 26.28
N ASP A 265 5.34 -19.04 27.36
CA ASP A 265 6.48 -18.24 27.88
C ASP A 265 7.83 -18.64 27.23
N ALA A 266 7.83 -19.43 26.14
CA ALA A 266 9.05 -19.99 25.55
C ALA A 266 9.86 -18.99 24.73
N VAL A 267 9.23 -17.96 24.15
CA VAL A 267 9.85 -17.05 23.19
C VAL A 267 10.51 -15.87 23.88
N ALA A 268 11.77 -15.60 23.52
CA ALA A 268 12.49 -14.38 23.89
C ALA A 268 12.52 -13.36 22.75
N GLY A 269 12.45 -13.82 21.49
CA GLY A 269 12.38 -12.99 20.29
C GLY A 269 11.97 -13.81 19.08
N ILE A 270 11.34 -13.17 18.10
CA ILE A 270 10.90 -13.77 16.84
C ILE A 270 11.10 -12.78 15.69
N GLN A 271 11.58 -13.26 14.55
CA GLN A 271 11.78 -12.48 13.33
C GLN A 271 11.48 -13.35 12.12
N ASP A 272 10.83 -12.77 11.12
CA ASP A 272 10.64 -13.46 9.84
C ASP A 272 11.94 -13.49 9.02
N MET A 273 12.00 -14.36 8.03
CA MET A 273 13.07 -14.40 7.05
C MET A 273 12.53 -13.88 5.71
N GLY A 274 12.23 -12.58 5.67
CA GLY A 274 11.79 -11.87 4.47
C GLY A 274 12.96 -11.50 3.55
N ALA A 275 13.10 -10.21 3.24
CA ALA A 275 14.23 -9.68 2.47
C ALA A 275 15.57 -10.05 3.12
N ALA A 276 16.55 -10.46 2.31
CA ALA A 276 17.85 -10.97 2.76
C ALA A 276 17.80 -12.22 3.67
N GLY A 277 16.65 -12.84 3.86
CA GLY A 277 16.46 -14.15 4.48
C GLY A 277 17.13 -14.32 5.85
N LEU A 278 17.92 -15.40 6.00
CA LEU A 278 18.60 -15.73 7.24
C LEU A 278 19.64 -14.66 7.65
N THR A 279 20.22 -13.93 6.69
CA THR A 279 21.13 -12.83 6.96
C THR A 279 20.46 -11.72 7.77
N CYS A 280 19.33 -11.23 7.28
CA CYS A 280 18.59 -10.13 7.90
C CYS A 280 18.08 -10.52 9.30
N SER A 281 17.37 -11.66 9.40
CA SER A 281 16.80 -12.11 10.67
C SER A 281 17.87 -12.32 11.76
N THR A 282 19.05 -12.80 11.39
CA THR A 282 20.16 -13.01 12.33
C THR A 282 20.78 -11.68 12.80
N CYS A 283 21.14 -10.77 11.86
CA CYS A 283 21.83 -9.54 12.24
C CYS A 283 20.90 -8.52 12.93
N GLU A 284 19.64 -8.41 12.52
CA GLU A 284 18.70 -7.48 13.13
C GLU A 284 18.32 -7.89 14.54
N THR A 285 18.03 -9.19 14.76
CA THR A 285 17.72 -9.67 16.12
C THR A 285 18.90 -9.48 17.06
N ALA A 286 20.13 -9.72 16.59
CA ALA A 286 21.35 -9.49 17.37
C ALA A 286 21.53 -8.00 17.69
N SER A 287 21.38 -7.11 16.70
CA SER A 287 21.53 -5.67 16.89
C SER A 287 20.48 -5.11 17.84
N ARG A 288 19.18 -5.42 17.64
CA ARG A 288 18.08 -4.99 18.53
C ARG A 288 18.23 -5.55 19.95
N GLY A 289 18.81 -6.75 20.09
CA GLY A 289 19.12 -7.36 21.38
C GLY A 289 20.30 -6.73 22.12
N GLY A 290 21.18 -6.02 21.40
CA GLY A 290 22.47 -5.57 21.89
C GLY A 290 23.43 -6.75 22.19
N THR A 291 23.28 -7.86 21.48
CA THR A 291 23.95 -9.15 21.66
C THR A 291 24.58 -9.63 20.36
N GLY A 292 25.30 -10.76 20.40
CA GLY A 292 25.71 -11.50 19.23
C GLY A 292 24.83 -12.72 18.98
N VAL A 293 24.88 -13.24 17.77
CA VAL A 293 24.25 -14.51 17.38
C VAL A 293 25.24 -15.36 16.61
N GLU A 294 25.44 -16.60 17.04
CA GLU A 294 26.24 -17.60 16.34
C GLU A 294 25.33 -18.71 15.82
N ILE A 295 25.37 -18.96 14.48
CA ILE A 295 24.60 -20.03 13.81
C ILE A 295 25.53 -20.97 13.05
N ASP A 296 25.12 -22.24 12.88
CA ASP A 296 25.82 -23.23 12.07
C ASP A 296 24.91 -23.65 10.89
N LEU A 297 25.30 -23.31 9.67
CA LEU A 297 24.56 -23.59 8.46
C LEU A 297 24.40 -25.10 8.16
N ALA A 298 25.29 -25.93 8.71
CA ALA A 298 25.15 -27.39 8.59
C ALA A 298 23.87 -27.92 9.27
N LYS A 299 23.27 -27.13 10.17
CA LYS A 299 22.03 -27.48 10.89
C LYS A 299 20.77 -26.87 10.23
N VAL A 300 20.93 -25.93 9.30
CA VAL A 300 19.81 -25.29 8.61
C VAL A 300 19.16 -26.30 7.66
N PRO A 301 17.84 -26.53 7.77
CA PRO A 301 17.12 -27.39 6.85
C PRO A 301 17.23 -26.87 5.40
N GLN A 302 17.69 -27.71 4.49
CA GLN A 302 17.90 -27.39 3.08
C GLN A 302 17.17 -28.38 2.20
N ARG A 303 16.36 -27.90 1.23
CA ARG A 303 15.69 -28.77 0.25
C ARG A 303 16.57 -29.13 -0.95
N GLU A 304 17.72 -28.48 -1.09
CA GLU A 304 18.66 -28.69 -2.17
C GLU A 304 20.05 -29.08 -1.62
N THR A 305 20.68 -30.06 -2.25
CA THR A 305 22.01 -30.53 -1.84
C THR A 305 23.12 -29.58 -2.32
N GLY A 306 24.18 -29.46 -1.53
CA GLY A 306 25.40 -28.76 -1.92
C GLY A 306 25.24 -27.24 -1.98
N MET A 307 24.34 -26.67 -1.21
CA MET A 307 24.25 -25.22 -1.04
C MET A 307 25.50 -24.67 -0.35
N THR A 308 26.03 -23.58 -0.89
CA THR A 308 27.15 -22.87 -0.28
C THR A 308 26.68 -21.97 0.85
N PRO A 309 27.56 -21.52 1.77
CA PRO A 309 27.23 -20.52 2.78
C PRO A 309 26.63 -19.23 2.18
N TYR A 310 27.13 -18.80 1.03
CA TYR A 310 26.60 -17.66 0.28
C TYR A 310 25.12 -17.88 -0.11
N GLU A 311 24.80 -19.01 -0.73
CA GLU A 311 23.45 -19.34 -1.16
C GLU A 311 22.49 -19.52 0.01
N THR A 312 22.93 -20.17 1.09
CA THR A 312 22.08 -20.42 2.28
C THR A 312 21.72 -19.13 3.02
N LEU A 313 22.68 -18.19 3.14
CA LEU A 313 22.44 -16.92 3.84
C LEU A 313 21.61 -15.92 3.02
N LEU A 314 21.83 -15.89 1.70
CA LEU A 314 21.20 -14.91 0.80
C LEU A 314 19.90 -15.43 0.14
N SER A 315 19.52 -16.68 0.41
CA SER A 315 18.24 -17.23 -0.03
C SER A 315 17.08 -16.50 0.67
N GLU A 316 16.10 -16.09 -0.11
CA GLU A 316 14.84 -15.52 0.39
C GLU A 316 13.67 -16.51 0.21
N SER A 317 13.93 -17.82 0.35
CA SER A 317 12.86 -18.82 0.41
C SER A 317 11.83 -18.40 1.44
N GLN A 318 10.56 -18.52 1.09
CA GLN A 318 9.45 -18.03 1.87
C GLN A 318 9.10 -18.98 3.04
N GLU A 319 8.16 -18.61 3.87
CA GLU A 319 7.56 -19.41 4.96
C GLU A 319 8.60 -19.87 5.99
N ARG A 320 9.53 -18.96 6.39
CA ARG A 320 10.59 -19.25 7.36
C ARG A 320 10.65 -18.19 8.46
N MET A 321 10.93 -18.63 9.69
CA MET A 321 11.09 -17.74 10.84
C MET A 321 12.35 -18.09 11.65
N LEU A 322 12.94 -17.07 12.28
CA LEU A 322 14.00 -17.20 13.28
C LEU A 322 13.40 -16.94 14.67
N ILE A 323 13.58 -17.86 15.59
CA ILE A 323 13.04 -17.77 16.94
C ILE A 323 14.16 -17.86 17.97
N ILE A 324 14.23 -16.90 18.87
CA ILE A 324 15.09 -16.93 20.04
C ILE A 324 14.27 -17.55 21.18
N VAL A 325 14.66 -18.73 21.61
CA VAL A 325 13.93 -19.52 22.61
C VAL A 325 14.57 -19.32 23.97
N LYS A 326 13.79 -19.16 25.04
CA LYS A 326 14.32 -19.11 26.39
C LYS A 326 14.90 -20.48 26.75
N LYS A 327 16.13 -20.51 27.24
CA LYS A 327 16.82 -21.74 27.62
C LYS A 327 15.98 -22.59 28.57
N GLY A 328 15.81 -23.86 28.23
CA GLY A 328 14.99 -24.84 28.96
C GLY A 328 13.56 -24.98 28.41
N HIS A 329 13.18 -24.22 27.36
CA HIS A 329 11.90 -24.30 26.68
C HIS A 329 12.00 -24.90 25.25
N GLU A 330 13.14 -25.50 24.91
CA GLU A 330 13.42 -26.07 23.59
C GLU A 330 12.37 -27.11 23.20
N GLN A 331 11.99 -27.98 24.15
CA GLN A 331 10.99 -29.02 23.93
C GLN A 331 9.61 -28.48 23.57
N THR A 332 9.24 -27.30 24.10
CA THR A 332 7.97 -26.63 23.75
C THR A 332 7.93 -26.27 22.25
N VAL A 333 9.07 -25.82 21.71
CA VAL A 333 9.17 -25.54 20.26
C VAL A 333 9.03 -26.83 19.47
N VAL A 334 9.77 -27.88 19.85
CA VAL A 334 9.71 -29.18 19.18
C VAL A 334 8.28 -29.73 19.15
N ASP A 335 7.61 -29.78 20.31
CA ASP A 335 6.26 -30.34 20.43
C ASP A 335 5.23 -29.58 19.54
N ILE A 336 5.33 -28.24 19.47
CA ILE A 336 4.44 -27.41 18.65
C ILE A 336 4.73 -27.62 17.15
N PHE A 337 5.99 -27.57 16.73
CA PHE A 337 6.32 -27.69 15.31
C PHE A 337 6.12 -29.11 14.77
N GLU A 338 6.33 -30.16 15.61
CA GLU A 338 5.93 -31.53 15.27
C GLU A 338 4.42 -31.69 15.14
N LYS A 339 3.63 -31.08 16.05
CA LYS A 339 2.16 -31.05 15.96
C LYS A 339 1.67 -30.46 14.62
N TRP A 340 2.33 -29.42 14.13
CA TRP A 340 1.95 -28.73 12.89
C TRP A 340 2.66 -29.28 11.64
N ASP A 341 3.42 -30.37 11.75
CA ASP A 341 4.17 -31.02 10.66
C ASP A 341 5.08 -30.03 9.90
N LEU A 342 5.81 -29.20 10.65
CA LEU A 342 6.71 -28.19 10.11
C LEU A 342 8.17 -28.50 10.45
N PRO A 343 9.11 -28.30 9.50
CA PRO A 343 10.53 -28.36 9.78
C PRO A 343 10.97 -27.39 10.88
N TYR A 344 11.88 -27.85 11.74
CA TYR A 344 12.54 -27.03 12.75
C TYR A 344 13.96 -27.50 12.99
N ALA A 345 14.84 -26.60 13.44
CA ALA A 345 16.20 -26.95 13.87
C ALA A 345 16.73 -25.92 14.87
N GLU A 346 17.42 -26.40 15.90
CA GLU A 346 18.28 -25.55 16.73
C GLU A 346 19.57 -25.25 15.97
N VAL A 347 19.64 -24.06 15.36
CA VAL A 347 20.74 -23.70 14.46
C VAL A 347 21.86 -22.92 15.14
N GLY A 348 21.63 -22.37 16.35
CA GLY A 348 22.63 -21.53 16.96
C GLY A 348 22.31 -21.10 18.39
N VAL A 349 23.03 -20.08 18.85
CA VAL A 349 22.93 -19.59 20.22
C VAL A 349 23.22 -18.08 20.28
N VAL A 350 22.59 -17.40 21.24
CA VAL A 350 22.84 -15.98 21.55
C VAL A 350 24.15 -15.83 22.32
N LYS A 351 25.00 -14.88 21.90
CA LYS A 351 26.31 -14.54 22.49
C LYS A 351 26.30 -13.14 23.08
N ASP A 352 27.35 -12.77 23.83
CA ASP A 352 27.52 -11.45 24.48
C ASP A 352 28.49 -10.51 23.74
N ASP A 353 28.97 -10.90 22.54
CA ASP A 353 30.05 -10.23 21.84
C ASP A 353 29.62 -9.25 20.73
N GLY A 354 28.32 -9.12 20.47
CA GLY A 354 27.75 -8.21 19.43
C GLY A 354 28.02 -8.66 17.98
N MET A 355 28.49 -9.89 17.79
CA MET A 355 28.90 -10.40 16.48
C MET A 355 27.78 -11.26 15.85
N MET A 356 27.54 -11.06 14.55
CA MET A 356 26.94 -12.06 13.70
C MET A 356 28.03 -13.04 13.28
N ARG A 357 27.98 -14.25 13.81
CA ARG A 357 28.96 -15.31 13.50
C ARG A 357 28.24 -16.48 12.84
N VAL A 358 28.74 -16.86 11.67
CA VAL A 358 28.17 -17.98 10.90
C VAL A 358 29.25 -19.02 10.69
N LEU A 359 28.94 -20.23 11.08
CA LEU A 359 29.76 -21.42 10.85
C LEU A 359 29.15 -22.24 9.71
N ASP A 360 30.00 -22.96 8.99
CA ASP A 360 29.63 -24.00 8.02
C ASP A 360 30.46 -25.25 8.35
N HIS A 361 29.80 -26.31 8.80
CA HIS A 361 30.46 -27.51 9.30
C HIS A 361 31.59 -27.19 10.29
N GLY A 362 31.33 -26.29 11.23
CA GLY A 362 32.26 -25.86 12.26
C GLY A 362 33.37 -24.93 11.76
N LYS A 363 33.39 -24.51 10.49
CA LYS A 363 34.33 -23.55 9.93
C LYS A 363 33.68 -22.17 9.87
N LEU A 364 34.43 -21.15 10.22
CA LEU A 364 33.97 -19.76 10.19
C LEU A 364 33.73 -19.31 8.72
N ALA A 365 32.49 -18.99 8.38
CA ALA A 365 32.08 -18.47 7.08
C ALA A 365 31.86 -16.95 7.11
N VAL A 366 31.30 -16.40 8.20
CA VAL A 366 31.03 -14.96 8.38
C VAL A 366 31.36 -14.56 9.80
N GLU A 367 32.00 -13.40 9.96
CA GLU A 367 32.21 -12.75 11.27
C GLU A 367 32.14 -11.24 11.09
N ILE A 368 31.01 -10.65 11.45
CA ILE A 368 30.70 -9.23 11.25
C ILE A 368 30.01 -8.68 12.50
N PRO A 369 30.36 -7.48 13.00
CA PRO A 369 29.56 -6.83 14.04
C PRO A 369 28.11 -6.59 13.55
N ALA A 370 27.13 -7.16 14.25
CA ALA A 370 25.73 -7.15 13.80
C ALA A 370 25.19 -5.71 13.60
N ALA A 371 25.48 -4.80 14.53
CA ALA A 371 25.08 -3.40 14.44
C ALA A 371 25.67 -2.68 13.19
N LYS A 372 26.84 -3.13 12.67
CA LYS A 372 27.44 -2.56 11.47
C LYS A 372 26.69 -2.95 10.21
N LEU A 373 26.01 -4.08 10.21
CA LEU A 373 25.13 -4.51 9.13
C LEU A 373 23.76 -3.82 9.19
N ALA A 374 23.14 -3.83 10.35
CA ALA A 374 21.75 -3.40 10.52
C ALA A 374 21.61 -1.86 10.65
N ASP A 375 22.46 -1.22 11.48
CA ASP A 375 22.26 0.18 11.88
C ASP A 375 23.22 1.16 11.18
N ASP A 376 24.41 0.69 10.81
CA ASP A 376 25.49 1.53 10.26
C ASP A 376 25.60 1.48 8.72
N ALA A 377 24.52 1.14 8.01
CA ALA A 377 24.48 1.25 6.55
C ALA A 377 24.77 2.71 6.11
N PRO A 378 25.39 2.92 4.96
CA PRO A 378 25.62 4.26 4.42
C PRO A 378 24.32 5.06 4.34
N LEU A 379 24.39 6.36 4.64
CA LEU A 379 23.24 7.28 4.53
C LEU A 379 23.62 8.41 3.59
N TYR A 380 23.03 8.40 2.40
CA TYR A 380 23.29 9.41 1.39
C TYR A 380 22.39 10.63 1.52
N SER A 381 22.94 11.80 1.16
CA SER A 381 22.17 13.00 0.87
C SER A 381 22.18 13.15 -0.65
N ARG A 382 21.09 12.75 -1.30
CA ARG A 382 20.98 12.85 -2.75
C ARG A 382 20.76 14.30 -3.17
N GLU A 383 21.36 14.67 -4.29
CA GLU A 383 21.04 15.92 -4.95
C GLU A 383 19.61 15.89 -5.47
N TRP A 384 18.95 17.03 -5.45
CA TRP A 384 17.60 17.19 -5.97
C TRP A 384 17.47 18.49 -6.74
N LYS A 385 16.57 18.49 -7.71
CA LYS A 385 16.28 19.65 -8.55
C LYS A 385 14.78 19.77 -8.74
N ALA A 386 14.22 20.88 -8.26
CA ALA A 386 12.80 21.18 -8.46
C ALA A 386 12.48 21.33 -9.95
N ARG A 387 11.35 20.79 -10.35
CA ARG A 387 10.76 21.08 -11.67
C ARG A 387 9.97 22.39 -11.61
N PRO A 388 9.86 23.11 -12.74
CA PRO A 388 8.96 24.27 -12.84
C PRO A 388 7.51 23.86 -12.51
N GLU A 389 6.77 24.74 -11.86
CA GLU A 389 5.35 24.57 -11.62
C GLU A 389 4.60 24.41 -12.97
N PRO A 390 3.69 23.44 -13.11
CA PRO A 390 2.92 23.27 -14.33
C PRO A 390 2.11 24.53 -14.68
N ALA A 391 2.02 24.85 -15.95
CA ALA A 391 1.13 25.92 -16.40
C ALA A 391 -0.34 25.53 -16.12
N PRO A 392 -1.20 26.49 -15.73
CA PRO A 392 -2.63 26.24 -15.65
C PRO A 392 -3.17 25.74 -16.99
N LEU A 393 -4.20 24.88 -16.94
CA LEU A 393 -4.87 24.42 -18.13
C LEU A 393 -5.57 25.60 -18.84
N ASP A 394 -5.30 25.77 -20.13
CA ASP A 394 -6.04 26.74 -20.95
C ASP A 394 -7.42 26.18 -21.30
N LEU A 395 -8.43 26.62 -20.56
CA LEU A 395 -9.82 26.19 -20.76
C LEU A 395 -10.42 26.66 -22.08
N SER A 396 -9.88 27.73 -22.68
CA SER A 396 -10.34 28.21 -23.98
C SER A 396 -9.88 27.32 -25.14
N ALA A 397 -8.78 26.58 -24.93
CA ALA A 397 -8.23 25.65 -25.90
C ALA A 397 -8.78 24.21 -25.77
N LEU A 398 -9.63 23.94 -24.76
CA LEU A 398 -10.28 22.64 -24.65
C LEU A 398 -11.32 22.47 -25.75
N ALA A 399 -11.24 21.36 -26.48
CA ALA A 399 -12.25 21.01 -27.44
C ALA A 399 -13.61 20.75 -26.77
N ALA A 400 -14.70 21.19 -27.41
CA ALA A 400 -16.03 20.82 -26.94
C ALA A 400 -16.27 19.33 -27.21
N VAL A 401 -16.73 18.63 -26.17
CA VAL A 401 -17.08 17.19 -26.23
C VAL A 401 -18.50 17.06 -25.67
N ASP A 402 -19.27 16.13 -26.22
CA ASP A 402 -20.58 15.78 -25.64
C ASP A 402 -20.43 15.25 -24.23
N GLU A 403 -21.10 15.86 -23.27
CA GLU A 403 -20.93 15.58 -21.85
C GLU A 403 -21.33 14.14 -21.48
N LYS A 404 -22.35 13.59 -22.15
CA LYS A 404 -22.76 12.19 -21.95
C LYS A 404 -21.69 11.23 -22.47
N ALA A 405 -21.15 11.48 -23.67
CA ALA A 405 -20.07 10.68 -24.23
C ALA A 405 -18.81 10.74 -23.34
N ALA A 406 -18.50 11.91 -22.76
CA ALA A 406 -17.40 12.07 -21.82
C ALA A 406 -17.62 11.25 -20.54
N LEU A 407 -18.82 11.29 -19.94
CA LEU A 407 -19.18 10.49 -18.75
C LEU A 407 -19.02 8.99 -19.05
N LEU A 408 -19.59 8.50 -20.13
CA LEU A 408 -19.51 7.07 -20.49
C LEU A 408 -18.06 6.64 -20.74
N LYS A 409 -17.24 7.50 -21.35
CA LYS A 409 -15.81 7.23 -21.57
C LYS A 409 -15.04 7.19 -20.26
N LEU A 410 -15.34 8.05 -19.29
CA LEU A 410 -14.74 8.04 -17.94
C LEU A 410 -15.13 6.76 -17.19
N LEU A 411 -16.41 6.42 -17.16
CA LEU A 411 -16.92 5.21 -16.49
C LEU A 411 -16.36 3.93 -17.10
N ALA A 412 -16.06 3.92 -18.42
CA ALA A 412 -15.41 2.80 -19.10
C ALA A 412 -13.90 2.75 -18.88
N HIS A 413 -13.28 3.80 -18.36
CA HIS A 413 -11.82 3.78 -18.15
C HIS A 413 -11.47 2.84 -16.98
N PRO A 414 -10.52 1.88 -17.14
CA PRO A 414 -10.26 0.85 -16.14
C PRO A 414 -9.88 1.37 -14.75
N THR A 415 -9.30 2.58 -14.66
CA THR A 415 -9.02 3.23 -13.37
C THR A 415 -10.30 3.58 -12.62
N ILE A 416 -11.35 4.02 -13.31
CA ILE A 416 -12.65 4.40 -12.73
C ILE A 416 -13.60 3.20 -12.67
N ALA A 417 -13.67 2.40 -13.73
CA ALA A 417 -14.56 1.25 -13.83
C ALA A 417 -14.51 0.31 -12.62
N SER A 418 -15.61 -0.40 -12.38
CA SER A 418 -15.74 -1.38 -11.31
C SER A 418 -14.60 -2.41 -11.31
N LYS A 419 -14.05 -2.65 -10.15
CA LYS A 419 -13.00 -3.66 -9.94
C LYS A 419 -13.56 -5.06 -9.68
N GLN A 420 -14.83 -5.32 -10.04
CA GLN A 420 -15.50 -6.59 -9.80
C GLN A 420 -14.75 -7.78 -10.39
N TRP A 421 -14.14 -7.63 -11.58
CA TRP A 421 -13.31 -8.66 -12.18
C TRP A 421 -12.14 -9.07 -11.28
N VAL A 422 -11.59 -8.13 -10.48
CA VAL A 422 -10.49 -8.37 -9.52
C VAL A 422 -11.04 -9.06 -8.28
N TRP A 423 -11.89 -8.37 -7.51
CA TRP A 423 -12.27 -8.82 -6.18
C TRP A 423 -13.19 -10.06 -6.16
N ARG A 424 -13.87 -10.41 -7.26
CA ARG A 424 -14.60 -11.68 -7.36
C ARG A 424 -13.71 -12.93 -7.34
N GLN A 425 -12.39 -12.76 -7.56
CA GLN A 425 -11.38 -13.84 -7.47
C GLN A 425 -10.86 -14.02 -6.03
N PHE A 426 -11.09 -13.03 -5.17
CA PHE A 426 -10.66 -13.06 -3.78
C PHE A 426 -11.78 -13.61 -2.90
N ASP A 427 -11.42 -14.46 -1.92
CA ASP A 427 -12.36 -14.91 -0.91
C ASP A 427 -12.55 -13.81 0.16
N HIS A 428 -13.22 -12.72 -0.22
CA HIS A 428 -13.48 -11.59 0.65
C HIS A 428 -14.49 -11.88 1.77
N MET A 429 -15.17 -13.04 1.72
CA MET A 429 -16.16 -13.47 2.73
C MET A 429 -15.62 -14.48 3.73
N VAL A 430 -14.41 -15.01 3.56
CA VAL A 430 -13.82 -15.92 4.54
C VAL A 430 -13.76 -15.25 5.92
N ARG A 431 -14.01 -16.01 6.98
CA ARG A 431 -14.17 -15.55 8.39
C ARG A 431 -15.40 -14.68 8.65
N LEU A 432 -16.23 -14.40 7.65
CA LEU A 432 -17.52 -13.69 7.77
C LEU A 432 -17.42 -12.30 8.46
N GLY A 433 -16.29 -11.63 8.38
CA GLY A 433 -16.06 -10.30 8.97
C GLY A 433 -16.33 -9.13 8.03
N CYS A 434 -16.30 -9.35 6.71
CA CYS A 434 -16.51 -8.32 5.70
C CYS A 434 -17.93 -7.75 5.81
N ALA A 435 -18.07 -6.54 6.36
CA ALA A 435 -19.38 -5.89 6.58
C ALA A 435 -19.83 -5.06 5.38
N VAL A 436 -18.88 -4.58 4.57
CA VAL A 436 -19.12 -3.84 3.32
C VAL A 436 -18.37 -4.57 2.22
N LEU A 437 -19.09 -4.95 1.16
CA LEU A 437 -18.47 -5.59 -0.01
C LEU A 437 -17.49 -4.64 -0.70
N PRO A 438 -16.42 -5.17 -1.33
CA PRO A 438 -15.49 -4.35 -2.11
C PRO A 438 -16.22 -3.47 -3.15
N GLY A 439 -15.73 -2.24 -3.34
CA GLY A 439 -16.32 -1.26 -4.25
C GLY A 439 -17.04 -0.10 -3.55
N SER A 440 -16.83 0.09 -2.24
CA SER A 440 -17.20 1.30 -1.49
C SER A 440 -15.95 2.11 -1.15
N ASP A 441 -16.13 3.32 -0.56
CA ASP A 441 -15.03 4.25 -0.24
C ASP A 441 -13.97 3.62 0.68
N ALA A 442 -14.38 2.78 1.63
CA ALA A 442 -13.45 1.99 2.44
C ALA A 442 -13.98 0.58 2.71
N ALA A 443 -13.06 -0.34 2.93
CA ALA A 443 -13.35 -1.67 3.45
C ALA A 443 -13.76 -1.59 4.92
N VAL A 444 -14.75 -2.38 5.33
CA VAL A 444 -15.21 -2.45 6.73
C VAL A 444 -15.25 -3.91 7.18
N PHE A 445 -14.58 -4.21 8.29
CA PHE A 445 -14.44 -5.55 8.83
C PHE A 445 -14.83 -5.62 10.30
N ILE A 446 -15.72 -6.56 10.66
CA ILE A 446 -16.15 -6.84 12.04
C ILE A 446 -15.23 -7.90 12.63
N VAL A 447 -14.45 -7.53 13.63
CA VAL A 447 -13.58 -8.42 14.40
C VAL A 447 -14.35 -8.87 15.64
N ARG A 448 -15.01 -10.03 15.53
CA ARG A 448 -15.94 -10.53 16.57
C ARG A 448 -15.26 -10.84 17.89
N GLU A 449 -14.05 -11.40 17.86
CA GLU A 449 -13.26 -11.74 19.03
C GLU A 449 -12.89 -10.53 19.91
N ALA A 450 -12.85 -9.35 19.31
CA ALA A 450 -12.53 -8.10 20.00
C ALA A 450 -13.73 -7.17 20.16
N ASP A 451 -14.88 -7.50 19.57
CA ASP A 451 -16.04 -6.62 19.47
C ASP A 451 -15.68 -5.24 18.88
N LYS A 452 -14.90 -5.25 17.79
CA LYS A 452 -14.43 -4.05 17.10
C LYS A 452 -14.86 -4.06 15.64
N ILE A 453 -15.12 -2.88 15.10
CA ILE A 453 -15.38 -2.68 13.67
C ILE A 453 -14.29 -1.81 13.12
N LEU A 454 -13.43 -2.40 12.30
CA LEU A 454 -12.30 -1.73 11.67
C LEU A 454 -12.66 -1.30 10.25
N ALA A 455 -12.13 -0.17 9.83
CA ALA A 455 -12.21 0.27 8.45
C ALA A 455 -10.79 0.55 7.93
N ALA A 456 -10.57 0.30 6.64
CA ALA A 456 -9.29 0.61 6.01
C ALA A 456 -9.48 0.95 4.52
N THR A 457 -8.61 1.80 4.01
CA THR A 457 -8.55 2.17 2.61
C THR A 457 -7.11 2.30 2.14
N SER A 458 -6.87 2.18 0.84
CA SER A 458 -5.62 2.58 0.19
C SER A 458 -5.92 3.68 -0.83
N ASP A 459 -4.98 4.62 -0.99
CA ASP A 459 -5.19 5.80 -1.81
C ASP A 459 -3.89 6.36 -2.39
N CYS A 460 -3.91 6.72 -3.67
CA CYS A 460 -2.93 7.59 -4.33
C CYS A 460 -3.37 7.96 -5.75
N ASN A 461 -3.61 9.23 -6.04
CA ASN A 461 -3.76 9.70 -7.40
C ASN A 461 -2.41 10.17 -7.96
N SER A 462 -1.75 9.31 -8.74
CA SER A 462 -0.42 9.58 -9.32
C SER A 462 -0.40 10.73 -10.32
N LEU A 463 -1.53 11.09 -10.93
CA LEU A 463 -1.62 12.26 -11.83
C LEU A 463 -1.43 13.56 -11.04
N TYR A 464 -2.01 13.65 -9.85
CA TYR A 464 -1.82 14.79 -8.96
C TYR A 464 -0.38 14.89 -8.50
N VAL A 465 0.20 13.77 -8.05
CA VAL A 465 1.59 13.71 -7.60
C VAL A 465 2.57 14.02 -8.72
N LEU A 466 2.29 13.61 -9.95
CA LEU A 466 3.12 13.91 -11.12
C LEU A 466 3.20 15.43 -11.37
N GLN A 467 2.08 16.15 -11.24
CA GLN A 467 2.03 17.59 -11.50
C GLN A 467 2.55 18.41 -10.31
N ASP A 468 2.16 18.05 -9.09
CA ASP A 468 2.67 18.65 -7.86
C ASP A 468 2.85 17.54 -6.80
N PRO A 469 4.08 17.07 -6.57
CA PRO A 469 4.35 15.96 -5.66
C PRO A 469 3.91 16.23 -4.21
N ARG A 470 4.05 17.47 -3.75
CA ARG A 470 3.68 17.84 -2.38
C ARG A 470 2.17 17.93 -2.21
N GLU A 471 1.49 18.63 -3.12
CA GLU A 471 0.04 18.79 -3.06
C GLU A 471 -0.68 17.46 -3.35
N GLY A 472 -0.22 16.68 -4.33
CA GLY A 472 -0.78 15.35 -4.62
C GLY A 472 -0.65 14.39 -3.44
N ALA A 473 0.47 14.43 -2.72
CA ALA A 473 0.66 13.63 -1.50
C ALA A 473 -0.21 14.11 -0.32
N ARG A 474 -0.43 15.43 -0.17
CA ARG A 474 -1.38 15.98 0.81
C ARG A 474 -2.80 15.51 0.52
N ILE A 475 -3.19 15.48 -0.75
CA ILE A 475 -4.49 15.00 -1.20
C ILE A 475 -4.65 13.51 -0.89
N ALA A 476 -3.65 12.66 -1.12
CA ALA A 476 -3.73 11.23 -0.83
C ALA A 476 -4.08 10.94 0.64
N ILE A 477 -3.49 11.68 1.60
CA ILE A 477 -3.86 11.57 3.02
C ILE A 477 -5.30 12.08 3.26
N ALA A 478 -5.67 13.22 2.66
CA ALA A 478 -6.98 13.82 2.86
C ALA A 478 -8.10 12.97 2.27
N GLU A 479 -7.85 12.34 1.12
CA GLU A 479 -8.80 11.46 0.43
C GLU A 479 -8.97 10.14 1.17
N ALA A 480 -7.88 9.50 1.61
CA ALA A 480 -7.95 8.33 2.48
C ALA A 480 -8.76 8.61 3.77
N ALA A 481 -8.55 9.79 4.39
CA ALA A 481 -9.31 10.20 5.56
C ALA A 481 -10.80 10.45 5.23
N ARG A 482 -11.11 11.00 4.05
CA ARG A 482 -12.46 11.25 3.56
C ARG A 482 -13.19 9.95 3.26
N ASN A 483 -12.51 8.95 2.66
CA ASN A 483 -13.03 7.61 2.40
C ASN A 483 -13.44 6.90 3.69
N LEU A 484 -12.60 6.94 4.71
CA LEU A 484 -12.93 6.41 6.05
C LEU A 484 -14.12 7.15 6.68
N THR A 485 -14.17 8.47 6.54
CA THR A 485 -15.29 9.28 7.02
C THR A 485 -16.60 8.91 6.35
N CYS A 486 -16.61 8.73 5.03
CA CYS A 486 -17.80 8.30 4.27
C CYS A 486 -18.29 6.93 4.72
N SER A 487 -17.41 6.07 5.20
CA SER A 487 -17.76 4.75 5.76
C SER A 487 -18.20 4.79 7.24
N GLY A 488 -18.15 5.95 7.91
CA GLY A 488 -18.53 6.14 9.30
C GLY A 488 -17.40 5.93 10.31
N ALA A 489 -16.16 5.83 9.85
CA ALA A 489 -15.00 5.57 10.70
C ALA A 489 -14.32 6.86 11.19
N ARG A 490 -13.83 6.84 12.43
CA ARG A 490 -12.83 7.79 12.90
C ARG A 490 -11.43 7.28 12.58
N LEU A 491 -10.53 8.20 12.28
CA LEU A 491 -9.16 7.90 11.86
C LEU A 491 -8.31 7.37 13.03
N LEU A 492 -7.37 6.49 12.75
CA LEU A 492 -6.40 5.98 13.72
C LEU A 492 -4.96 6.27 13.32
N ALA A 493 -4.49 5.70 12.21
CA ALA A 493 -3.09 5.79 11.80
C ALA A 493 -2.91 5.43 10.31
N VAL A 494 -1.69 5.63 9.81
CA VAL A 494 -1.31 5.47 8.42
C VAL A 494 -0.10 4.53 8.29
N THR A 495 -0.08 3.73 7.24
CA THR A 495 1.11 3.12 6.64
C THR A 495 1.28 3.66 5.23
N ASP A 496 2.51 3.71 4.73
CA ASP A 496 2.77 4.17 3.36
C ASP A 496 3.56 3.16 2.54
N ASN A 497 3.49 3.30 1.22
CA ASN A 497 4.38 2.62 0.30
C ASN A 497 4.83 3.59 -0.80
N LEU A 498 6.08 4.01 -0.71
CA LEU A 498 6.66 5.04 -1.55
C LEU A 498 7.27 4.42 -2.81
N ASN A 499 6.49 4.42 -3.91
CA ASN A 499 6.96 3.89 -5.19
C ASN A 499 7.49 5.02 -6.07
N PHE A 500 8.80 5.05 -6.28
CA PHE A 500 9.49 6.07 -7.07
C PHE A 500 10.53 5.45 -7.99
N ALA A 501 10.94 6.21 -9.00
CA ALA A 501 11.96 5.80 -9.94
C ALA A 501 13.37 5.92 -9.35
N ASN A 502 14.40 5.98 -10.22
CA ASN A 502 15.81 5.97 -9.84
C ASN A 502 16.20 7.22 -9.01
N PRO A 503 16.68 7.06 -7.76
CA PRO A 503 17.02 8.16 -6.87
C PRO A 503 18.28 8.94 -7.27
N HIS A 504 19.05 8.46 -8.24
CA HIS A 504 20.23 9.16 -8.76
C HIS A 504 19.87 10.28 -9.75
N ASN A 505 18.61 10.32 -10.22
CA ASN A 505 18.13 11.45 -11.00
C ASN A 505 17.59 12.55 -10.06
N PRO A 506 18.18 13.76 -10.06
CA PRO A 506 17.79 14.82 -9.12
C PRO A 506 16.34 15.29 -9.22
N GLU A 507 15.73 15.24 -10.42
CA GLU A 507 14.31 15.64 -10.61
C GLU A 507 13.36 14.55 -10.08
N LEU A 508 13.70 13.27 -10.25
CA LEU A 508 12.92 12.16 -9.71
C LEU A 508 13.06 12.05 -8.19
N PHE A 509 14.25 12.31 -7.65
CA PHE A 509 14.46 12.37 -6.21
C PHE A 509 13.74 13.56 -5.55
N TRP A 510 13.62 14.70 -6.26
CA TRP A 510 12.80 15.82 -5.81
C TRP A 510 11.32 15.43 -5.66
N GLN A 511 10.78 14.62 -6.57
CA GLN A 511 9.40 14.13 -6.45
C GLN A 511 9.19 13.32 -5.16
N LEU A 512 10.09 12.39 -4.86
CA LEU A 512 10.05 11.62 -3.61
C LEU A 512 10.10 12.54 -2.38
N ARG A 513 11.04 13.45 -2.36
CA ARG A 513 11.24 14.38 -1.26
C ARG A 513 10.00 15.22 -0.97
N GLU A 514 9.42 15.85 -2.00
CA GLU A 514 8.23 16.69 -1.85
C GLU A 514 6.99 15.85 -1.49
N SER A 515 6.87 14.63 -2.03
CA SER A 515 5.81 13.71 -1.63
C SER A 515 5.88 13.34 -0.15
N VAL A 516 7.06 13.04 0.37
CA VAL A 516 7.25 12.76 1.81
C VAL A 516 6.86 13.98 2.66
N GLU A 517 7.21 15.20 2.24
CA GLU A 517 6.77 16.43 2.95
C GLU A 517 5.25 16.55 2.95
N GLY A 518 4.60 16.34 1.78
CA GLY A 518 3.14 16.39 1.65
C GLY A 518 2.42 15.36 2.52
N LEU A 519 2.86 14.09 2.48
CA LEU A 519 2.32 13.04 3.36
C LEU A 519 2.49 13.40 4.83
N ALA A 520 3.68 13.84 5.23
CA ALA A 520 3.98 14.21 6.62
C ALA A 520 3.12 15.40 7.10
N GLU A 521 2.87 16.38 6.24
CA GLU A 521 1.95 17.49 6.52
C GLU A 521 0.53 16.97 6.72
N GLY A 522 0.01 16.16 5.80
CA GLY A 522 -1.31 15.55 5.90
C GLY A 522 -1.47 14.75 7.18
N CYS A 523 -0.51 13.88 7.50
CA CYS A 523 -0.54 13.10 8.73
C CYS A 523 -0.56 13.96 10.00
N ARG A 524 0.18 15.06 10.03
CA ARG A 524 0.14 16.00 11.18
C ARG A 524 -1.21 16.71 11.29
N GLU A 525 -1.77 17.16 10.17
CA GLU A 525 -3.04 17.88 10.13
C GLU A 525 -4.23 17.02 10.58
N PHE A 526 -4.23 15.71 10.22
CA PHE A 526 -5.26 14.78 10.63
C PHE A 526 -4.96 14.05 11.95
N GLY A 527 -3.76 14.24 12.52
CA GLY A 527 -3.36 13.57 13.75
C GLY A 527 -3.21 12.06 13.60
N THR A 528 -2.85 11.60 12.40
CA THR A 528 -2.67 10.18 12.08
C THR A 528 -1.18 9.85 12.00
N PRO A 529 -0.60 9.20 13.02
CA PRO A 529 0.82 8.81 12.99
C PRO A 529 1.09 7.77 11.89
N VAL A 530 2.29 7.84 11.30
CA VAL A 530 2.80 6.80 10.41
C VAL A 530 3.40 5.67 11.24
N THR A 531 2.86 4.46 11.11
CA THR A 531 3.22 3.32 11.95
C THR A 531 4.24 2.39 11.30
N GLY A 532 4.44 2.55 10.01
CA GLY A 532 5.35 1.74 9.21
C GLY A 532 5.12 2.01 7.74
N GLY A 533 5.84 1.30 6.92
CA GLY A 533 5.73 1.42 5.48
C GLY A 533 6.93 0.83 4.77
N ASN A 534 6.98 1.03 3.47
CA ASN A 534 8.05 0.55 2.60
C ASN A 534 8.45 1.62 1.59
N VAL A 535 9.68 1.58 1.12
CA VAL A 535 10.16 2.39 -0.01
C VAL A 535 10.62 1.47 -1.12
N SER A 536 9.96 1.58 -2.27
CA SER A 536 10.35 0.92 -3.50
C SER A 536 10.92 1.95 -4.47
N LEU A 537 12.22 1.88 -4.75
CA LEU A 537 12.90 2.72 -5.73
C LEU A 537 13.24 1.94 -6.99
N TYR A 538 13.83 2.64 -7.95
CA TYR A 538 14.22 2.09 -9.25
C TYR A 538 13.05 1.55 -10.08
N ASN A 539 11.81 2.04 -9.79
CA ASN A 539 10.63 1.67 -10.56
C ASN A 539 10.66 2.39 -11.91
N GLN A 540 11.36 1.82 -12.85
CA GLN A 540 11.43 2.24 -14.23
C GLN A 540 11.73 1.07 -15.15
N SER A 541 11.37 1.20 -16.41
CA SER A 541 11.55 0.22 -17.47
C SER A 541 12.15 0.90 -18.71
N PRO A 542 12.42 0.19 -19.80
CA PRO A 542 12.77 0.83 -21.07
C PRO A 542 11.73 1.83 -21.59
N ALA A 543 10.49 1.76 -21.12
CA ALA A 543 9.44 2.74 -21.43
C ALA A 543 9.60 4.08 -20.67
N GLY A 544 10.42 4.11 -19.64
CA GLY A 544 10.67 5.28 -18.79
C GLY A 544 10.37 5.04 -17.30
N PRO A 545 10.46 6.11 -16.50
CA PRO A 545 10.09 6.05 -15.09
C PRO A 545 8.56 5.95 -14.91
N ILE A 546 8.14 5.32 -13.83
CA ILE A 546 6.72 5.37 -13.41
C ILE A 546 6.34 6.80 -13.00
N ASP A 547 5.05 7.13 -13.03
CA ASP A 547 4.55 8.30 -12.31
C ASP A 547 4.79 8.12 -10.82
N PRO A 548 5.16 9.18 -10.08
CA PRO A 548 5.42 9.09 -8.65
C PRO A 548 4.18 8.63 -7.90
N THR A 549 4.29 7.54 -7.14
CA THR A 549 3.15 6.85 -6.53
C THR A 549 3.38 6.60 -5.03
N PRO A 550 3.26 7.63 -4.18
CA PRO A 550 3.31 7.49 -2.72
C PRO A 550 1.96 6.97 -2.21
N THR A 551 1.73 5.68 -2.32
CA THR A 551 0.50 5.03 -1.86
C THR A 551 0.40 5.09 -0.34
N VAL A 552 -0.79 5.37 0.19
CA VAL A 552 -1.09 5.35 1.61
C VAL A 552 -2.11 4.25 1.92
N GLY A 553 -1.94 3.60 3.07
CA GLY A 553 -2.95 2.75 3.68
C GLY A 553 -3.40 3.41 4.99
N MET A 554 -4.67 3.75 5.13
CA MET A 554 -5.19 4.38 6.34
C MET A 554 -6.18 3.47 7.04
N VAL A 555 -6.05 3.41 8.37
CA VAL A 555 -6.91 2.60 9.25
C VAL A 555 -7.77 3.50 10.11
N GLY A 556 -9.03 3.08 10.28
CA GLY A 556 -10.01 3.72 11.15
C GLY A 556 -10.81 2.70 11.94
N ILE A 557 -11.66 3.19 12.84
CA ILE A 557 -12.54 2.38 13.67
C ILE A 557 -13.94 2.97 13.67
N ILE A 558 -14.96 2.11 13.62
CA ILE A 558 -16.37 2.47 13.69
C ILE A 558 -16.88 2.05 15.07
N ASP A 559 -17.45 2.99 15.81
CA ASP A 559 -17.83 2.78 17.21
C ASP A 559 -19.14 1.97 17.37
N ASP A 560 -20.00 1.94 16.33
CA ASP A 560 -21.29 1.21 16.37
C ASP A 560 -21.65 0.76 14.94
N ALA A 561 -22.12 -0.45 14.77
CA ALA A 561 -22.49 -1.03 13.46
C ALA A 561 -23.55 -0.20 12.71
N LYS A 562 -24.42 0.53 13.42
CA LYS A 562 -25.41 1.42 12.80
C LYS A 562 -24.81 2.62 12.08
N HIS A 563 -23.53 2.93 12.32
CA HIS A 563 -22.79 4.01 11.66
C HIS A 563 -22.12 3.57 10.35
N ILE A 564 -22.13 2.26 10.04
CA ILE A 564 -21.59 1.76 8.76
C ILE A 564 -22.39 2.37 7.63
N THR A 565 -21.71 3.14 6.79
CA THR A 565 -22.29 3.90 5.68
C THR A 565 -21.61 3.50 4.37
N THR A 566 -22.30 3.57 3.26
CA THR A 566 -21.78 3.24 1.92
C THR A 566 -22.21 4.29 0.90
N GLN A 567 -21.55 4.32 -0.26
CA GLN A 567 -21.79 5.29 -1.32
C GLN A 567 -23.15 5.13 -2.02
N ALA A 568 -23.74 3.92 -2.04
CA ALA A 568 -24.94 3.62 -2.79
C ALA A 568 -26.17 4.36 -2.27
N PHE A 569 -26.95 5.01 -3.13
CA PHE A 569 -28.25 5.58 -2.77
C PHE A 569 -29.22 4.52 -2.25
N LYS A 570 -30.04 4.86 -1.24
CA LYS A 570 -30.83 3.86 -0.50
C LYS A 570 -32.30 3.84 -0.87
N SER A 571 -32.91 5.01 -1.11
CA SER A 571 -34.36 5.07 -1.32
C SER A 571 -34.75 6.16 -2.33
N ALA A 572 -35.76 5.87 -3.16
CA ALA A 572 -36.37 6.90 -3.98
C ALA A 572 -37.00 7.99 -3.09
N GLY A 573 -36.83 9.25 -3.48
CA GLY A 573 -37.25 10.41 -2.72
C GLY A 573 -36.20 10.97 -1.78
N ASP A 574 -35.08 10.26 -1.52
CA ASP A 574 -33.99 10.79 -0.73
C ASP A 574 -33.42 12.07 -1.39
N VAL A 575 -33.08 13.03 -0.57
CA VAL A 575 -32.50 14.30 -0.99
C VAL A 575 -30.99 14.14 -1.15
N ILE A 576 -30.45 14.63 -2.27
CA ILE A 576 -29.02 14.63 -2.54
C ILE A 576 -28.44 15.98 -2.09
N ILE A 577 -27.50 15.94 -1.16
CA ILE A 577 -26.80 17.12 -0.64
C ILE A 577 -25.31 16.97 -0.91
N LEU A 578 -24.68 18.00 -1.43
CA LEU A 578 -23.24 18.13 -1.49
C LEU A 578 -22.74 18.85 -0.24
N ALA A 579 -21.88 18.21 0.54
CA ALA A 579 -21.09 18.83 1.57
C ALA A 579 -19.71 19.16 0.98
N GLY A 580 -19.41 20.45 0.87
CA GLY A 580 -18.24 20.97 0.19
C GLY A 580 -18.60 21.94 -0.97
N PRO A 581 -17.61 22.55 -1.61
CA PRO A 581 -17.82 23.47 -2.74
C PRO A 581 -18.22 22.70 -4.00
N VAL A 582 -19.08 23.28 -4.84
CA VAL A 582 -19.37 22.70 -6.17
C VAL A 582 -18.11 22.76 -7.07
N LEU A 583 -17.40 23.88 -7.01
CA LEU A 583 -16.11 24.11 -7.65
C LEU A 583 -15.21 24.89 -6.68
N ASP A 584 -13.90 24.73 -6.83
CA ASP A 584 -12.95 25.63 -6.17
C ASP A 584 -12.84 26.94 -6.99
N PRO A 585 -13.36 28.08 -6.48
CA PRO A 585 -13.32 29.33 -7.22
C PRO A 585 -11.89 29.91 -7.33
N ALA A 586 -10.96 29.46 -6.50
CA ALA A 586 -9.56 29.88 -6.51
C ALA A 586 -8.70 29.09 -7.53
N ALA A 587 -9.19 27.97 -8.02
CA ALA A 587 -8.51 27.20 -9.06
C ALA A 587 -8.64 27.93 -10.41
N GLY A 588 -7.53 28.38 -10.96
CA GLY A 588 -7.50 29.12 -12.22
C GLY A 588 -7.99 28.33 -13.43
N ASP A 589 -7.93 27.00 -13.36
CA ASP A 589 -8.41 26.05 -14.37
C ASP A 589 -9.65 25.26 -13.90
N LEU A 590 -10.37 25.79 -12.92
CA LEU A 590 -11.62 25.22 -12.38
C LEU A 590 -11.47 23.73 -11.93
N SER A 591 -10.29 23.33 -11.46
CA SER A 591 -9.97 21.97 -11.04
C SER A 591 -10.13 20.90 -12.15
N LEU A 592 -10.03 21.32 -13.42
CA LEU A 592 -9.88 20.41 -14.55
C LEU A 592 -8.41 20.03 -14.79
N GLY A 593 -7.45 20.83 -14.30
CA GLY A 593 -6.03 20.49 -14.36
C GLY A 593 -5.73 19.18 -13.63
N ALA A 594 -4.81 18.38 -14.16
CA ALA A 594 -4.42 17.06 -13.66
C ALA A 594 -5.57 16.06 -13.47
N SER A 595 -6.78 16.35 -14.00
CA SER A 595 -7.96 15.48 -13.85
C SER A 595 -7.96 14.30 -14.81
N HIS A 596 -8.71 13.25 -14.43
CA HIS A 596 -9.03 12.12 -15.31
C HIS A 596 -9.83 12.56 -16.54
N TYR A 597 -10.63 13.61 -16.42
CA TYR A 597 -11.31 14.17 -17.60
C TYR A 597 -10.30 14.61 -18.66
N VAL A 598 -9.28 15.38 -18.29
CA VAL A 598 -8.27 15.86 -19.25
C VAL A 598 -7.42 14.70 -19.77
N LYS A 599 -7.07 13.73 -18.93
CA LYS A 599 -6.32 12.54 -19.34
C LYS A 599 -7.13 11.66 -20.28
N VAL A 600 -8.32 11.24 -19.87
CA VAL A 600 -9.11 10.22 -20.56
C VAL A 600 -9.80 10.81 -21.79
N VAL A 601 -10.41 12.00 -21.67
CA VAL A 601 -11.19 12.58 -22.75
C VAL A 601 -10.30 13.29 -23.78
N HIS A 602 -9.28 14.02 -23.31
CA HIS A 602 -8.39 14.84 -24.16
C HIS A 602 -7.00 14.23 -24.38
N GLY A 603 -6.66 13.08 -23.77
CA GLY A 603 -5.39 12.38 -23.98
C GLY A 603 -4.16 13.11 -23.46
N ARG A 604 -4.30 13.94 -22.42
CA ARG A 604 -3.20 14.80 -21.90
C ARG A 604 -3.10 14.73 -20.38
N LYS A 605 -1.89 14.59 -19.86
CA LYS A 605 -1.55 14.86 -18.45
C LYS A 605 -1.10 16.32 -18.36
N ALA A 606 -2.01 17.24 -18.04
CA ALA A 606 -1.74 18.68 -18.10
C ALA A 606 -2.54 19.47 -17.06
N GLY A 607 -2.11 20.70 -16.79
CA GLY A 607 -2.72 21.57 -15.80
C GLY A 607 -2.15 21.38 -14.41
N ARG A 608 -2.68 22.12 -13.44
CA ARG A 608 -2.25 22.08 -12.05
C ARG A 608 -3.04 21.06 -11.25
N THR A 609 -2.40 20.49 -10.24
CA THR A 609 -3.07 19.65 -9.23
C THR A 609 -4.15 20.50 -8.53
N PRO A 610 -5.36 19.93 -8.28
CA PRO A 610 -6.37 20.60 -7.46
C PRO A 610 -5.81 21.00 -6.10
N ARG A 611 -6.26 22.14 -5.56
CA ARG A 611 -5.78 22.62 -4.26
C ARG A 611 -6.57 22.03 -3.11
N LEU A 612 -5.87 21.69 -2.05
CA LEU A 612 -6.43 21.19 -0.80
C LEU A 612 -6.37 22.28 0.29
N SER A 613 -7.49 22.54 0.94
CA SER A 613 -7.56 23.30 2.18
C SER A 613 -7.77 22.36 3.36
N PHE A 614 -6.75 22.11 4.15
CA PHE A 614 -6.89 21.24 5.34
C PHE A 614 -7.96 21.75 6.33
N ASP A 615 -8.12 23.08 6.47
CA ASP A 615 -9.17 23.64 7.34
C ASP A 615 -10.57 23.26 6.85
N LEU A 616 -10.84 23.42 5.55
CA LEU A 616 -12.12 23.04 4.98
C LEU A 616 -12.32 21.52 5.03
N GLU A 617 -11.30 20.74 4.64
CA GLU A 617 -11.33 19.28 4.63
C GLU A 617 -11.69 18.72 6.00
N LYS A 618 -11.00 19.14 7.05
CA LYS A 618 -11.26 18.71 8.43
C LYS A 618 -12.67 19.08 8.90
N ARG A 619 -13.17 20.26 8.53
CA ARG A 619 -14.55 20.68 8.88
C ARG A 619 -15.59 19.81 8.16
N VAL A 620 -15.38 19.52 6.88
CA VAL A 620 -16.28 18.65 6.09
C VAL A 620 -16.32 17.26 6.70
N GLN A 621 -15.16 16.64 6.92
CA GLN A 621 -15.06 15.30 7.48
C GLN A 621 -15.67 15.22 8.89
N ALA A 622 -15.36 16.15 9.77
CA ALA A 622 -15.91 16.17 11.12
C ALA A 622 -17.44 16.32 11.14
N ALA A 623 -17.98 17.22 10.29
CA ALA A 623 -19.42 17.40 10.20
C ALA A 623 -20.13 16.16 9.62
N VAL A 624 -19.62 15.58 8.54
CA VAL A 624 -20.21 14.39 7.92
C VAL A 624 -20.18 13.20 8.87
N LEU A 625 -19.05 12.95 9.55
CA LEU A 625 -18.98 11.89 10.57
C LEU A 625 -19.96 12.11 11.72
N GLY A 626 -20.13 13.36 12.18
CA GLY A 626 -21.14 13.72 13.17
C GLY A 626 -22.57 13.40 12.69
N LEU A 627 -22.89 13.80 11.46
CA LEU A 627 -24.23 13.54 10.86
C LEU A 627 -24.51 12.03 10.67
N ILE A 628 -23.48 11.24 10.33
CA ILE A 628 -23.58 9.77 10.26
C ILE A 628 -23.90 9.20 11.65
N ARG A 629 -23.17 9.64 12.68
CA ARG A 629 -23.37 9.20 14.08
C ARG A 629 -24.73 9.58 14.64
N ASP A 630 -25.26 10.72 14.21
CA ASP A 630 -26.63 11.15 14.57
C ASP A 630 -27.72 10.40 13.79
N GLY A 631 -27.36 9.50 12.88
CA GLY A 631 -28.30 8.72 12.06
C GLY A 631 -29.05 9.55 11.01
N LEU A 632 -28.49 10.69 10.58
CA LEU A 632 -29.12 11.59 9.62
C LEU A 632 -28.73 11.29 8.16
N VAL A 633 -27.66 10.54 7.95
CA VAL A 633 -27.10 10.20 6.64
C VAL A 633 -27.44 8.75 6.30
N LYS A 634 -27.99 8.51 5.11
CA LYS A 634 -28.26 7.15 4.59
C LYS A 634 -27.13 6.65 3.70
N SER A 635 -26.52 7.53 2.92
CA SER A 635 -25.34 7.22 2.09
C SER A 635 -24.39 8.40 2.06
N ALA A 636 -23.12 8.12 1.96
CA ALA A 636 -22.05 9.09 1.81
C ALA A 636 -21.05 8.57 0.78
N HIS A 637 -20.55 9.46 -0.08
CA HIS A 637 -19.57 9.14 -1.11
C HIS A 637 -18.66 10.32 -1.35
N ASP A 638 -17.35 10.11 -1.38
CA ASP A 638 -16.43 11.18 -1.72
C ASP A 638 -16.46 11.49 -3.24
N CYS A 639 -15.94 12.64 -3.63
CA CYS A 639 -15.82 13.01 -5.04
C CYS A 639 -14.34 13.06 -5.41
N SER A 640 -13.87 12.04 -6.10
CA SER A 640 -12.48 11.89 -6.57
C SER A 640 -12.39 11.85 -8.10
N GLU A 641 -11.84 10.79 -8.67
CA GLU A 641 -11.60 10.67 -10.11
C GLU A 641 -12.86 10.85 -10.95
N GLY A 642 -12.81 11.79 -11.89
CA GLY A 642 -13.92 12.11 -12.79
C GLY A 642 -14.98 13.02 -12.18
N GLY A 643 -14.81 13.49 -10.94
CA GLY A 643 -15.59 14.54 -10.30
C GLY A 643 -17.04 14.17 -9.99
N LEU A 644 -17.91 15.19 -9.85
CA LEU A 644 -19.28 15.03 -9.37
C LEU A 644 -20.13 14.11 -10.25
N ALA A 645 -19.96 14.14 -11.57
CA ALA A 645 -20.79 13.34 -12.48
C ALA A 645 -20.50 11.84 -12.34
N VAL A 646 -19.23 11.47 -12.12
CA VAL A 646 -18.81 10.08 -11.87
C VAL A 646 -19.31 9.62 -10.50
N ALA A 647 -19.07 10.39 -9.44
CA ALA A 647 -19.50 10.03 -8.09
C ALA A 647 -21.03 9.87 -7.97
N LEU A 648 -21.80 10.74 -8.65
CA LEU A 648 -23.26 10.58 -8.76
C LEU A 648 -23.66 9.30 -9.50
N ALA A 649 -22.94 8.97 -10.59
CA ALA A 649 -23.17 7.76 -11.37
C ALA A 649 -22.91 6.50 -10.52
N GLU A 650 -21.81 6.46 -9.79
CA GLU A 650 -21.46 5.35 -8.88
C GLU A 650 -22.51 5.15 -7.78
N SER A 651 -22.96 6.26 -7.15
CA SER A 651 -24.02 6.19 -6.15
C SER A 651 -25.35 5.66 -6.72
N CYS A 652 -25.69 6.04 -7.97
CA CYS A 652 -26.86 5.54 -8.68
C CYS A 652 -26.73 4.06 -9.04
N ILE A 653 -25.57 3.65 -9.58
CA ILE A 653 -25.30 2.26 -10.00
C ILE A 653 -25.36 1.34 -8.78
N GLY A 654 -24.66 1.69 -7.70
CA GLY A 654 -24.64 0.91 -6.46
C GLY A 654 -26.03 0.78 -5.82
N GLY A 655 -26.86 1.84 -5.89
CA GLY A 655 -28.22 1.85 -5.37
C GLY A 655 -29.28 1.28 -6.33
N LYS A 656 -28.94 1.09 -7.59
CA LYS A 656 -29.88 0.74 -8.69
C LYS A 656 -31.05 1.74 -8.78
N LEU A 657 -30.77 3.00 -8.49
CA LEU A 657 -31.72 4.10 -8.46
C LEU A 657 -31.16 5.27 -9.27
N GLY A 658 -31.98 5.85 -10.14
CA GLY A 658 -31.61 7.07 -10.84
C GLY A 658 -31.58 8.29 -9.92
N ALA A 659 -31.18 9.43 -10.49
CA ALA A 659 -31.18 10.71 -9.78
C ALA A 659 -31.49 11.87 -10.74
N THR A 660 -32.12 12.90 -10.21
CA THR A 660 -32.29 14.20 -10.90
C THR A 660 -31.58 15.26 -10.10
N VAL A 661 -30.60 15.89 -10.71
CA VAL A 661 -29.63 16.80 -10.05
C VAL A 661 -29.49 18.08 -10.87
N GLU A 662 -29.44 19.21 -10.17
CA GLU A 662 -29.07 20.51 -10.74
C GLU A 662 -27.82 21.04 -10.00
N LEU A 663 -26.73 21.23 -10.75
CA LEU A 663 -25.49 21.76 -10.21
C LEU A 663 -25.54 23.30 -10.17
N PRO A 664 -25.36 23.93 -9.01
CA PRO A 664 -25.35 25.39 -8.92
C PRO A 664 -24.26 25.99 -9.84
N SER A 665 -24.66 26.93 -10.67
CA SER A 665 -23.75 27.68 -11.51
C SER A 665 -23.87 29.17 -11.19
N GLY A 666 -22.73 29.84 -11.05
CA GLY A 666 -22.69 31.27 -10.76
C GLY A 666 -22.09 32.10 -11.91
N PRO A 667 -22.25 33.42 -11.88
CA PRO A 667 -21.75 34.31 -12.94
C PRO A 667 -20.22 34.27 -13.11
N ALA A 668 -19.50 33.73 -12.15
CA ALA A 668 -18.04 33.50 -12.25
C ALA A 668 -17.66 32.54 -13.37
N LEU A 669 -18.59 31.71 -13.83
CA LEU A 669 -18.38 30.75 -14.92
C LEU A 669 -18.63 31.37 -16.31
N ASP A 670 -19.38 32.47 -16.40
CA ASP A 670 -19.75 33.11 -17.67
C ASP A 670 -18.57 33.68 -18.45
N LYS A 671 -17.43 33.85 -17.80
CA LYS A 671 -16.16 34.26 -18.45
C LYS A 671 -15.45 33.15 -19.21
N TYR A 672 -15.85 31.89 -19.03
CA TYR A 672 -15.28 30.74 -19.72
C TYR A 672 -16.19 30.26 -20.86
N PRO A 673 -15.66 29.55 -21.87
CA PRO A 673 -16.51 28.87 -22.85
C PRO A 673 -17.54 27.96 -22.16
N ALA A 674 -18.79 27.98 -22.59
CA ALA A 674 -19.88 27.25 -21.95
C ALA A 674 -19.61 25.74 -21.79
N HIS A 675 -18.97 25.10 -22.78
CA HIS A 675 -18.57 23.70 -22.69
C HIS A 675 -17.50 23.45 -21.60
N ALA A 676 -16.55 24.38 -21.44
CA ALA A 676 -15.52 24.25 -20.39
C ALA A 676 -16.10 24.48 -18.98
N ALA A 677 -17.03 25.44 -18.85
CA ALA A 677 -17.77 25.67 -17.61
C ALA A 677 -18.58 24.43 -17.18
N ARG A 678 -19.29 23.78 -18.16
CA ARG A 678 -20.00 22.53 -17.90
C ARG A 678 -19.07 21.37 -17.56
N ALA A 679 -17.98 21.21 -18.30
CA ALA A 679 -16.98 20.17 -18.03
C ALA A 679 -16.42 20.33 -16.60
N ALA A 680 -16.15 21.56 -16.16
CA ALA A 680 -15.66 21.83 -14.81
C ALA A 680 -16.67 21.47 -13.73
N LEU A 681 -17.95 21.81 -13.92
CA LEU A 681 -19.03 21.44 -12.97
C LEU A 681 -19.22 19.93 -12.88
N LEU A 682 -19.13 19.22 -14.00
CA LEU A 682 -19.39 17.79 -14.08
C LEU A 682 -18.18 16.94 -13.67
N PHE A 683 -16.99 17.31 -14.18
CA PHE A 683 -15.79 16.46 -14.17
C PHE A 683 -14.58 17.10 -13.49
N GLY A 684 -14.71 18.33 -12.96
CA GLY A 684 -13.66 18.95 -12.18
C GLY A 684 -13.45 18.22 -10.86
N GLU A 685 -12.18 17.96 -10.51
CA GLU A 685 -11.79 17.14 -9.35
C GLU A 685 -11.41 18.02 -8.15
N SER A 686 -12.27 19.02 -7.82
CA SER A 686 -12.09 19.84 -6.62
C SER A 686 -12.15 19.01 -5.35
N GLN A 687 -11.31 19.34 -4.37
CA GLN A 687 -11.20 18.61 -3.13
C GLN A 687 -12.27 18.98 -2.10
N SER A 688 -12.34 18.27 -0.98
CA SER A 688 -13.23 18.53 0.17
C SER A 688 -14.72 18.42 -0.17
N ARG A 689 -15.12 17.39 -0.93
CA ARG A 689 -16.49 17.18 -1.41
C ARG A 689 -16.99 15.81 -1.06
N ILE A 690 -18.19 15.73 -0.46
CA ILE A 690 -18.88 14.47 -0.15
C ILE A 690 -20.33 14.59 -0.60
N ILE A 691 -20.83 13.62 -1.38
CA ILE A 691 -22.23 13.49 -1.75
C ILE A 691 -22.95 12.72 -0.64
N LEU A 692 -24.05 13.27 -0.16
CA LEU A 692 -24.88 12.68 0.90
C LEU A 692 -26.28 12.36 0.38
N GLY A 693 -26.76 11.14 0.67
CA GLY A 693 -28.16 10.75 0.50
C GLY A 693 -28.89 10.86 1.83
N ILE A 694 -29.93 11.68 1.89
CA ILE A 694 -30.59 12.10 3.12
C ILE A 694 -32.09 11.87 3.02
N ALA A 695 -32.73 11.31 4.05
CA ALA A 695 -34.18 11.24 4.13
C ALA A 695 -34.79 12.64 4.07
N PRO A 696 -35.90 12.87 3.32
CA PRO A 696 -36.47 14.20 3.13
C PRO A 696 -36.73 14.98 4.42
N GLU A 697 -37.19 14.31 5.46
CA GLU A 697 -37.48 14.88 6.79
C GLU A 697 -36.23 15.36 7.53
N ASN A 698 -35.03 14.88 7.16
CA ASN A 698 -33.77 15.26 7.79
C ASN A 698 -32.98 16.33 7.00
N ALA A 699 -33.40 16.63 5.76
CA ALA A 699 -32.62 17.48 4.85
C ALA A 699 -32.30 18.86 5.42
N ASP A 700 -33.30 19.54 6.00
CA ASP A 700 -33.10 20.89 6.56
C ASP A 700 -32.19 20.88 7.80
N ARG A 701 -32.23 19.82 8.61
CA ARG A 701 -31.31 19.64 9.75
C ARG A 701 -29.87 19.46 9.28
N VAL A 702 -29.66 18.69 8.23
CA VAL A 702 -28.34 18.48 7.63
C VAL A 702 -27.81 19.79 7.06
N LEU A 703 -28.60 20.52 6.27
CA LEU A 703 -28.21 21.82 5.71
C LEU A 703 -27.87 22.84 6.82
N ALA A 704 -28.67 22.92 7.87
CA ALA A 704 -28.40 23.77 9.02
C ALA A 704 -27.11 23.40 9.76
N ALA A 705 -26.80 22.12 9.92
CA ALA A 705 -25.57 21.65 10.54
C ALA A 705 -24.32 22.01 9.69
N LEU A 706 -24.38 21.81 8.37
CA LEU A 706 -23.31 22.20 7.45
C LEU A 706 -23.08 23.71 7.44
N ALA A 707 -24.17 24.51 7.46
CA ALA A 707 -24.12 25.97 7.57
C ALA A 707 -23.45 26.42 8.90
N ALA A 708 -23.84 25.81 10.03
CA ALA A 708 -23.27 26.12 11.34
C ALA A 708 -21.76 25.79 11.39
N ALA A 709 -21.34 24.73 10.71
CA ALA A 709 -19.94 24.35 10.56
C ALA A 709 -19.17 25.20 9.51
N LYS A 710 -19.83 26.20 8.90
CA LYS A 710 -19.29 27.08 7.84
C LYS A 710 -18.72 26.28 6.65
N ILE A 711 -19.41 25.21 6.28
CA ILE A 711 -19.07 24.38 5.12
C ILE A 711 -19.89 24.87 3.93
N PRO A 712 -19.28 25.16 2.76
CA PRO A 712 -20.03 25.31 1.53
C PRO A 712 -20.87 24.06 1.29
N HIS A 713 -22.15 24.23 0.93
CA HIS A 713 -23.04 23.10 0.71
C HIS A 713 -24.14 23.45 -0.28
N SER A 714 -24.71 22.44 -0.90
CA SER A 714 -25.81 22.61 -1.88
C SER A 714 -26.77 21.44 -1.82
N ARG A 715 -28.06 21.73 -1.84
CA ARG A 715 -29.08 20.75 -2.17
C ARG A 715 -29.08 20.57 -3.67
N LEU A 716 -28.62 19.40 -4.15
CA LEU A 716 -28.43 19.14 -5.59
C LEU A 716 -29.69 18.60 -6.25
N GLY A 717 -30.50 17.79 -5.56
CA GLY A 717 -31.63 17.13 -6.18
C GLY A 717 -32.21 15.99 -5.39
N THR A 718 -32.74 14.99 -6.07
CA THR A 718 -33.42 13.85 -5.45
C THR A 718 -33.07 12.54 -6.17
N VAL A 719 -33.02 11.47 -5.38
CA VAL A 719 -32.87 10.08 -5.83
C VAL A 719 -34.22 9.58 -6.37
N GLY A 720 -34.19 8.87 -7.49
CA GLY A 720 -35.38 8.19 -8.03
C GLY A 720 -35.37 8.08 -9.56
N GLY A 721 -36.28 7.26 -10.05
CA GLY A 721 -36.37 6.94 -11.48
C GLY A 721 -35.31 5.91 -11.93
N ASP A 722 -35.19 5.77 -13.23
CA ASP A 722 -34.35 4.79 -13.94
C ASP A 722 -33.24 5.44 -14.79
N LYS A 723 -32.99 6.74 -14.57
CA LYS A 723 -31.97 7.51 -15.29
C LYS A 723 -31.21 8.44 -14.37
N LEU A 724 -29.97 8.72 -14.72
CA LEU A 724 -29.21 9.83 -14.18
C LEU A 724 -29.42 11.07 -15.05
N SER A 725 -29.89 12.16 -14.45
CA SER A 725 -30.10 13.45 -15.11
C SER A 725 -29.39 14.55 -14.34
N ILE A 726 -28.39 15.20 -14.96
CA ILE A 726 -27.59 16.27 -14.33
C ILE A 726 -27.71 17.53 -15.19
N THR A 727 -28.30 18.57 -14.62
CA THR A 727 -28.32 19.90 -15.24
C THR A 727 -27.12 20.72 -14.74
N ALA A 728 -26.30 21.22 -15.67
CA ALA A 728 -25.12 22.02 -15.38
C ALA A 728 -25.02 23.19 -16.36
N HIS A 729 -24.92 24.43 -15.88
CA HIS A 729 -24.74 25.64 -16.67
C HIS A 729 -25.65 25.70 -17.92
N GLY A 730 -26.95 25.49 -17.70
CA GLY A 730 -27.99 25.61 -18.73
C GLY A 730 -28.13 24.43 -19.69
N ALA A 731 -27.39 23.36 -19.52
CA ALA A 731 -27.54 22.13 -20.32
C ALA A 731 -27.78 20.92 -19.42
N THR A 732 -28.48 19.89 -19.92
CA THR A 732 -28.79 18.67 -19.17
C THR A 732 -28.15 17.47 -19.85
N LEU A 733 -27.29 16.79 -19.11
CA LEU A 733 -26.83 15.44 -19.40
C LEU A 733 -27.88 14.47 -18.85
N ALA A 734 -28.38 13.56 -19.68
CA ALA A 734 -29.32 12.53 -19.23
C ALA A 734 -28.97 11.18 -19.87
N ALA A 735 -28.91 10.14 -19.07
CA ALA A 735 -28.64 8.78 -19.52
C ALA A 735 -29.46 7.76 -18.70
N PRO A 736 -30.07 6.75 -19.33
CA PRO A 736 -30.64 5.61 -18.64
C PRO A 736 -29.60 4.94 -17.74
N LEU A 737 -30.00 4.46 -16.58
CA LEU A 737 -29.08 3.82 -15.63
C LEU A 737 -28.36 2.61 -16.26
N ALA A 738 -29.06 1.82 -17.07
CA ALA A 738 -28.45 0.70 -17.81
C ALA A 738 -27.33 1.12 -18.77
N GLU A 739 -27.45 2.32 -19.38
CA GLU A 739 -26.40 2.86 -20.29
C GLU A 739 -25.19 3.36 -19.50
N VAL A 740 -25.38 3.78 -18.25
CA VAL A 740 -24.33 4.25 -17.34
C VAL A 740 -23.63 3.07 -16.65
N SER A 741 -24.40 2.06 -16.22
CA SER A 741 -23.84 0.90 -15.49
C SER A 741 -23.04 -0.04 -16.38
N ASP A 742 -23.46 -0.30 -17.62
CA ASP A 742 -22.82 -1.27 -18.48
C ASP A 742 -21.32 -1.01 -18.72
N PRO A 743 -20.89 0.20 -19.14
CA PRO A 743 -19.48 0.49 -19.30
C PRO A 743 -18.71 0.48 -17.97
N PHE A 744 -19.34 0.86 -16.86
CA PHE A 744 -18.72 0.83 -15.54
C PHE A 744 -18.49 -0.60 -15.05
N GLU A 745 -19.50 -1.46 -15.12
CA GLU A 745 -19.44 -2.80 -14.53
C GLU A 745 -18.62 -3.80 -15.36
N HIS A 746 -18.56 -3.64 -16.71
CA HIS A 746 -18.00 -4.66 -17.60
C HIS A 746 -16.74 -4.25 -18.36
N SER A 747 -16.22 -3.04 -18.17
CA SER A 747 -15.05 -2.56 -18.92
C SER A 747 -13.82 -3.45 -18.77
N ILE A 748 -13.44 -3.74 -17.53
CA ILE A 748 -12.26 -4.57 -17.24
C ILE A 748 -12.47 -6.01 -17.73
N GLU A 749 -13.64 -6.59 -17.47
CA GLU A 749 -13.97 -7.95 -17.92
C GLU A 749 -13.83 -8.09 -19.45
N ARG A 750 -14.44 -7.16 -20.20
CA ARG A 750 -14.34 -7.12 -21.66
C ARG A 750 -12.89 -6.97 -22.15
N ALA A 751 -12.10 -6.17 -21.49
CA ALA A 751 -10.68 -6.03 -21.82
C ALA A 751 -9.87 -7.30 -21.55
N MET A 752 -10.26 -8.08 -20.55
CA MET A 752 -9.54 -9.31 -20.16
C MET A 752 -9.98 -10.55 -20.93
N GLU A 753 -11.23 -10.58 -21.44
CA GLU A 753 -11.79 -11.70 -22.20
C GLU A 753 -11.62 -11.57 -23.73
N GLY A 754 -11.35 -10.38 -24.23
CA GLY A 754 -11.14 -10.04 -25.65
C GLY A 754 -9.70 -10.02 -26.00
#